data_2b7ebfd55ebac099ae2cdd815fc7b11d
#
_entry.id   2b7ebfd55ebac099ae2cdd815fc7b11d
#
_cell.length_a   1.000
_cell.length_b   1.000
_cell.length_c   1.000
_cell.angle_alpha   90.00
_cell.angle_beta   90.00
_cell.angle_gamma   90.00
#
_symmetry.space_group_name_H-M   'P 1'
#
loop_
_entity.id
_entity.type
_entity.pdbx_description
1 polymer ?
#
loop_
_entity_poly.entity_id
_entity_poly.type
_entity_poly.pdbx_seq_one_letter_code
_entity_poly.pdbx_strand_id
1 'polypeptide(L)'
;MAQPISASSQDSSRHRQRLASACPLDCPDACSLTVEVEDGRVVKLDGSRRNPLTAGFICSKVRRWPEHVYGPDRLSYPEVRRGRKGGGTFERISWEEALALAAGKLREARDRHGGESILPFSYGGSNGVLTQDTTDLRLFSRLGASRLARTVCAAPSGRAAMGLYGKMPGVALGDYVHARLIVLWGVNPSVSGIHLVPVVQEAQRRGARLVVVDPRRTPLAKRADLHLAPRPGTDVALALAVIRWLFEEERADLGFLAAHARGVEELRRRAAPWDGQRAAAVAGVSAGDLEAFARLYAESSPAVVRTGWGLERNRNGGSAVAAVLALPAVAGKFGVRGGGYTMSNSAAWEFDVAAAAAVSPEESARPGRTVNMSRLGEALLELAPPVRVLFVYNCNPLATMPDQQRVRRGLEREDLFTVVFDPVRTDTARYADLLLPATTFLEHDELARGYGALVLHRIAPVIEAVGEARPNYEVFGELCDRLGLARPGDPDGAAGLAAALLAGAAPRVRAELDRAGIAAPDCGTDPVQFVDVFPRTHDRKIDLVPEALDREAPQGLYAWRELPAEKRFPLALISPATGRTISSTLGELRRGLVPVELHPEDASRRGLVDGDPVRVWNDRGEVRTAVRLNGDLAPGLALLPKGMWSHNTRSGTTGNALVPDTLTDLGAGACFNDARVEVERDPAAGAAADGTGDPAVAGAGAVTGAAPGAGAGPGAGAGPWAGAASPGAPAPGALPGVGPEEPADA
;
A
#
# COMPACT_ATOMS: atom_id res chain seq x y z
N MET A 1 58.03 23.63 45.86
CA MET A 1 57.57 22.28 45.49
C MET A 1 56.06 22.34 45.21
N ALA A 2 55.69 22.38 43.97
CA ALA A 2 54.31 22.33 43.55
C ALA A 2 54.09 20.97 42.91
N GLN A 3 53.07 20.20 43.38
CA GLN A 3 52.68 18.95 42.82
C GLN A 3 51.75 19.22 41.63
N PRO A 4 51.82 18.43 40.53
CA PRO A 4 50.92 18.57 39.41
C PRO A 4 49.58 17.86 39.71
N ILE A 5 48.47 18.57 39.47
CA ILE A 5 47.11 18.02 39.49
C ILE A 5 46.96 17.19 38.24
N SER A 6 46.79 15.89 38.40
CA SER A 6 46.41 14.98 37.31
C SER A 6 44.94 15.20 36.96
N ALA A 7 44.69 15.81 35.80
CA ALA A 7 43.36 15.80 35.18
C ALA A 7 43.09 14.39 34.65
N SER A 8 42.24 13.63 35.32
CA SER A 8 41.65 12.40 34.76
C SER A 8 40.67 12.79 33.68
N SER A 9 41.06 12.65 32.45
CA SER A 9 40.14 12.64 31.30
C SER A 9 39.27 11.39 31.44
N GLN A 10 38.03 11.56 31.93
CA GLN A 10 36.99 10.57 31.74
C GLN A 10 36.64 10.56 30.25
N ASP A 11 37.30 9.68 29.52
CA ASP A 11 36.88 9.26 28.18
C ASP A 11 35.60 8.46 28.35
N SER A 12 34.45 9.15 28.28
CA SER A 12 33.13 8.50 28.21
C SER A 12 33.01 7.88 26.81
N SER A 13 33.54 6.66 26.66
CA SER A 13 33.34 5.88 25.44
C SER A 13 31.84 5.66 25.22
N ARG A 14 31.27 6.41 24.32
CA ARG A 14 29.86 6.24 23.89
C ARG A 14 29.67 4.78 23.47
N HIS A 15 28.74 4.11 24.12
CA HIS A 15 28.47 2.70 23.84
C HIS A 15 27.68 2.55 22.52
N ARG A 16 28.42 2.36 21.41
CA ARG A 16 27.85 2.20 20.07
C ARG A 16 27.74 0.72 19.72
N GLN A 17 26.51 0.30 19.35
CA GLN A 17 26.19 -1.07 18.93
C GLN A 17 25.65 -1.08 17.49
N ARG A 18 25.89 -2.20 16.79
CA ARG A 18 25.30 -2.48 15.48
C ARG A 18 24.41 -3.70 15.60
N LEU A 19 23.10 -3.48 15.44
CA LEU A 19 22.07 -4.50 15.62
C LEU A 19 21.42 -4.82 14.26
N ALA A 20 21.01 -6.07 14.12
CA ALA A 20 20.24 -6.51 12.94
C ALA A 20 18.76 -6.25 13.15
N SER A 21 18.08 -5.80 12.09
CA SER A 21 16.61 -5.65 12.05
C SER A 21 16.12 -5.87 10.63
N ALA A 22 14.84 -5.61 10.38
CA ALA A 22 14.24 -5.59 9.05
C ALA A 22 13.18 -4.50 8.93
N CYS A 23 12.84 -4.12 7.71
CA CYS A 23 11.82 -3.12 7.42
C CYS A 23 10.48 -3.81 7.14
N PRO A 24 9.46 -3.66 7.99
CA PRO A 24 8.14 -4.24 7.78
C PRO A 24 7.18 -3.30 7.02
N LEU A 25 7.63 -2.14 6.56
CA LEU A 25 6.75 -1.10 6.02
C LEU A 25 6.13 -1.53 4.68
N ASP A 26 5.02 -0.87 4.28
CA ASP A 26 4.26 -1.15 3.05
C ASP A 26 5.12 -0.99 1.79
N CYS A 27 5.86 -2.05 1.46
CA CYS A 27 6.82 -2.12 0.36
C CYS A 27 7.02 -3.58 -0.08
N PRO A 28 7.29 -3.85 -1.38
CA PRO A 28 7.56 -5.21 -1.83
C PRO A 28 8.88 -5.81 -1.32
N ASP A 29 9.83 -5.02 -0.84
CA ASP A 29 11.25 -5.45 -0.74
C ASP A 29 11.64 -6.17 0.55
N ALA A 30 10.91 -5.97 1.68
CA ALA A 30 11.26 -6.53 3.00
C ALA A 30 12.76 -6.42 3.33
N CYS A 31 13.28 -5.19 3.31
CA CYS A 31 14.73 -4.94 3.45
C CYS A 31 15.27 -5.43 4.79
N SER A 32 16.37 -6.16 4.76
CA SER A 32 17.16 -6.41 5.98
C SER A 32 17.96 -5.16 6.34
N LEU A 33 18.01 -4.82 7.63
CA LEU A 33 18.60 -3.60 8.14
C LEU A 33 19.82 -3.88 9.04
N THR A 34 20.72 -2.92 9.05
CA THR A 34 21.70 -2.71 10.12
C THR A 34 21.34 -1.41 10.82
N VAL A 35 21.11 -1.48 12.13
CA VAL A 35 20.76 -0.33 12.97
C VAL A 35 21.94 -0.01 13.87
N GLU A 36 22.41 1.23 13.84
CA GLU A 36 23.43 1.72 14.76
C GLU A 36 22.74 2.42 15.92
N VAL A 37 22.96 1.92 17.13
CA VAL A 37 22.42 2.44 18.38
C VAL A 37 23.56 2.99 19.21
N GLU A 38 23.40 4.21 19.73
CA GLU A 38 24.35 4.89 20.60
C GLU A 38 23.61 5.36 21.86
N ASP A 39 24.05 4.92 23.02
CA ASP A 39 23.42 5.22 24.31
C ASP A 39 21.88 4.97 24.32
N GLY A 40 21.45 3.82 23.77
CA GLY A 40 20.04 3.43 23.70
C GLY A 40 19.23 4.16 22.62
N ARG A 41 19.84 5.00 21.78
CA ARG A 41 19.14 5.72 20.71
C ARG A 41 19.64 5.30 19.33
N VAL A 42 18.71 5.15 18.41
CA VAL A 42 19.03 4.89 17.00
C VAL A 42 19.64 6.14 16.38
N VAL A 43 20.86 6.02 15.88
CA VAL A 43 21.58 7.11 15.21
C VAL A 43 21.67 6.91 13.70
N LYS A 44 21.55 5.67 13.23
CA LYS A 44 21.60 5.37 11.79
C LYS A 44 20.90 4.07 11.45
N LEU A 45 20.19 4.07 10.31
CA LEU A 45 19.72 2.86 9.64
C LEU A 45 20.38 2.74 8.27
N ASP A 46 20.80 1.52 7.94
CA ASP A 46 21.31 1.19 6.62
C ASP A 46 20.86 -0.22 6.18
N GLY A 47 21.04 -0.55 4.91
CA GLY A 47 20.74 -1.88 4.38
C GLY A 47 21.78 -2.90 4.82
N SER A 48 21.34 -4.15 5.00
CA SER A 48 22.24 -5.27 5.19
C SER A 48 22.17 -6.25 4.00
N ARG A 49 23.09 -7.23 3.97
CA ARG A 49 23.12 -8.27 2.94
C ARG A 49 22.46 -9.58 3.38
N ARG A 50 21.80 -9.61 4.54
CA ARG A 50 21.10 -10.81 5.04
C ARG A 50 19.95 -11.23 4.11
N ASN A 51 19.21 -10.24 3.60
CA ASN A 51 18.31 -10.44 2.48
C ASN A 51 19.09 -10.12 1.19
N PRO A 52 19.30 -11.09 0.29
CA PRO A 52 20.06 -10.88 -0.94
C PRO A 52 19.47 -9.77 -1.82
N LEU A 53 18.14 -9.62 -1.87
CA LEU A 53 17.48 -8.55 -2.62
C LEU A 53 17.85 -7.16 -2.08
N THR A 54 18.05 -6.99 -0.78
CA THR A 54 18.45 -5.71 -0.18
C THR A 54 19.82 -5.26 -0.65
N ALA A 55 20.74 -6.19 -0.91
CA ALA A 55 22.07 -5.94 -1.46
C ALA A 55 22.90 -4.86 -0.73
N GLY A 56 22.55 -4.55 0.51
CA GLY A 56 23.27 -3.58 1.37
C GLY A 56 22.84 -2.13 1.22
N PHE A 57 21.74 -1.82 0.53
CA PHE A 57 21.19 -0.46 0.46
C PHE A 57 19.68 -0.42 0.78
N ILE A 58 19.17 0.76 1.15
CA ILE A 58 17.76 0.99 1.47
C ILE A 58 17.28 2.31 0.87
N CYS A 59 15.96 2.49 0.82
CA CYS A 59 15.35 3.72 0.34
C CYS A 59 15.58 4.90 1.32
N SER A 60 15.52 6.11 0.79
CA SER A 60 15.64 7.35 1.59
C SER A 60 14.58 7.48 2.69
N LYS A 61 13.41 6.86 2.52
CA LYS A 61 12.32 6.88 3.50
C LYS A 61 12.74 6.20 4.81
N VAL A 62 13.24 4.97 4.72
CA VAL A 62 13.68 4.20 5.90
C VAL A 62 14.93 4.80 6.54
N ARG A 63 15.82 5.44 5.76
CA ARG A 63 16.97 6.17 6.33
C ARG A 63 16.55 7.29 7.27
N ARG A 64 15.38 7.89 7.06
CA ARG A 64 14.82 8.96 7.88
C ARG A 64 14.01 8.45 9.08
N TRP A 65 13.94 7.15 9.30
CA TRP A 65 13.14 6.58 10.38
C TRP A 65 13.49 7.11 11.78
N PRO A 66 14.76 7.43 12.12
CA PRO A 66 15.04 8.09 13.40
C PRO A 66 14.34 9.43 13.60
N GLU A 67 14.08 10.19 12.51
CA GLU A 67 13.30 11.44 12.59
C GLU A 67 11.83 11.17 12.93
N HIS A 68 11.28 10.04 12.50
CA HIS A 68 9.93 9.58 12.86
C HIS A 68 9.86 9.11 14.32
N VAL A 69 10.86 8.36 14.77
CA VAL A 69 10.92 7.80 16.13
C VAL A 69 11.07 8.91 17.18
N TYR A 70 11.86 9.93 16.90
CA TYR A 70 12.23 10.98 17.88
C TYR A 70 11.74 12.37 17.49
N GLY A 71 10.91 12.48 16.47
CA GLY A 71 10.39 13.77 16.00
C GLY A 71 9.37 14.41 16.95
N PRO A 72 9.05 15.70 16.77
CA PRO A 72 8.15 16.43 17.65
C PRO A 72 6.69 15.95 17.59
N ASP A 73 6.33 15.25 16.52
CA ASP A 73 4.98 14.69 16.34
C ASP A 73 4.83 13.30 16.99
N ARG A 74 5.91 12.75 17.58
CA ARG A 74 5.89 11.46 18.27
C ARG A 74 4.94 11.50 19.47
N LEU A 75 4.00 10.55 19.52
CA LEU A 75 3.15 10.32 20.69
C LEU A 75 3.96 9.52 21.71
N SER A 76 4.14 10.08 22.91
CA SER A 76 4.92 9.46 23.98
C SER A 76 4.08 9.01 25.18
N TYR A 77 2.85 9.50 25.29
CA TYR A 77 1.96 9.24 26.42
C TYR A 77 0.52 9.13 25.93
N PRO A 78 -0.37 8.40 26.65
CA PRO A 78 -1.81 8.47 26.43
C PRO A 78 -2.35 9.87 26.71
N GLU A 79 -3.31 10.33 25.90
CA GLU A 79 -3.87 11.66 26.03
C GLU A 79 -5.38 11.64 25.76
N VAL A 80 -6.13 12.42 26.51
CA VAL A 80 -7.57 12.61 26.35
C VAL A 80 -7.87 14.02 25.83
N ARG A 81 -8.84 14.11 24.93
CA ARG A 81 -9.28 15.37 24.32
C ARG A 81 -9.81 16.35 25.38
N ARG A 82 -9.46 17.62 25.22
CA ARG A 82 -10.07 18.75 25.90
C ARG A 82 -10.66 19.73 24.86
N GLY A 83 -11.85 20.21 25.09
CA GLY A 83 -12.56 21.08 24.17
C GLY A 83 -13.21 20.36 22.97
N ARG A 84 -13.55 21.13 21.93
CA ARG A 84 -14.28 20.62 20.74
C ARG A 84 -13.42 19.68 19.89
N LYS A 85 -14.05 18.74 19.18
CA LYS A 85 -13.37 17.89 18.20
C LYS A 85 -12.73 18.71 17.09
N GLY A 86 -11.57 18.28 16.62
CA GLY A 86 -10.77 19.00 15.63
C GLY A 86 -10.01 20.21 16.20
N GLY A 87 -10.18 20.55 17.48
CA GLY A 87 -9.44 21.62 18.15
C GLY A 87 -7.97 21.28 18.36
N GLY A 88 -7.64 19.99 18.51
CA GLY A 88 -6.27 19.52 18.69
C GLY A 88 -5.69 19.76 20.09
N THR A 89 -6.53 20.03 21.11
CA THR A 89 -6.10 20.20 22.49
C THR A 89 -6.29 18.91 23.27
N PHE A 90 -5.21 18.41 23.86
CA PHE A 90 -5.18 17.16 24.59
C PHE A 90 -4.50 17.34 25.93
N GLU A 91 -4.84 16.49 26.89
CA GLU A 91 -4.24 16.38 28.21
C GLU A 91 -3.72 14.97 28.44
N ARG A 92 -2.51 14.85 28.96
CA ARG A 92 -1.91 13.57 29.31
C ARG A 92 -2.71 12.90 30.43
N ILE A 93 -2.92 11.58 30.27
CA ILE A 93 -3.47 10.68 31.27
C ILE A 93 -2.58 9.45 31.42
N SER A 94 -2.82 8.66 32.45
CA SER A 94 -2.13 7.36 32.60
C SER A 94 -2.69 6.31 31.63
N TRP A 95 -1.92 5.24 31.40
CA TRP A 95 -2.42 4.07 30.67
C TRP A 95 -3.63 3.41 31.36
N GLU A 96 -3.64 3.38 32.68
CA GLU A 96 -4.77 2.84 33.45
C GLU A 96 -6.06 3.59 33.14
N GLU A 97 -6.04 4.92 33.19
CA GLU A 97 -7.17 5.78 32.83
C GLU A 97 -7.55 5.64 31.36
N ALA A 98 -6.57 5.57 30.47
CA ALA A 98 -6.79 5.46 29.02
C ALA A 98 -7.49 4.14 28.67
N LEU A 99 -7.01 3.02 29.19
CA LEU A 99 -7.59 1.70 28.94
C LEU A 99 -8.93 1.51 29.63
N ALA A 100 -9.10 2.05 30.83
CA ALA A 100 -10.41 2.08 31.51
C ALA A 100 -11.45 2.86 30.70
N LEU A 101 -11.06 4.04 30.17
CA LEU A 101 -11.91 4.85 29.30
C LEU A 101 -12.27 4.12 28.01
N ALA A 102 -11.27 3.56 27.30
CA ALA A 102 -11.49 2.81 26.05
C ALA A 102 -12.40 1.60 26.27
N ALA A 103 -12.12 0.77 27.29
CA ALA A 103 -12.95 -0.40 27.65
C ALA A 103 -14.36 0.01 28.04
N GLY A 104 -14.51 1.10 28.80
CA GLY A 104 -15.81 1.65 29.18
C GLY A 104 -16.64 2.06 27.95
N LYS A 105 -16.04 2.76 26.98
CA LYS A 105 -16.71 3.19 25.74
C LYS A 105 -17.04 2.03 24.79
N LEU A 106 -16.16 1.05 24.69
CA LEU A 106 -16.43 -0.18 23.93
C LEU A 106 -17.60 -0.97 24.53
N ARG A 107 -17.62 -1.12 25.86
CA ARG A 107 -18.72 -1.78 26.58
C ARG A 107 -20.03 -1.00 26.42
N GLU A 108 -20.02 0.30 26.62
CA GLU A 108 -21.18 1.17 26.46
C GLU A 108 -21.77 1.07 25.04
N ALA A 109 -20.93 1.13 24.01
CA ALA A 109 -21.35 1.01 22.62
C ALA A 109 -21.98 -0.37 22.32
N ARG A 110 -21.31 -1.46 22.76
CA ARG A 110 -21.82 -2.82 22.60
C ARG A 110 -23.17 -3.02 23.29
N ASP A 111 -23.27 -2.60 24.55
CA ASP A 111 -24.42 -2.93 25.41
C ASP A 111 -25.65 -2.07 25.08
N ARG A 112 -25.45 -0.80 24.63
CA ARG A 112 -26.55 0.11 24.29
C ARG A 112 -26.94 0.14 22.83
N HIS A 113 -25.98 -0.14 21.93
CA HIS A 113 -26.18 0.06 20.48
C HIS A 113 -25.86 -1.20 19.65
N GLY A 114 -25.42 -2.28 20.31
CA GLY A 114 -24.93 -3.49 19.64
C GLY A 114 -23.49 -3.38 19.17
N GLY A 115 -22.83 -4.54 19.04
CA GLY A 115 -21.42 -4.62 18.65
C GLY A 115 -21.09 -3.91 17.34
N GLU A 116 -22.01 -3.93 16.37
CA GLU A 116 -21.84 -3.27 15.06
C GLU A 116 -21.68 -1.74 15.14
N SER A 117 -22.04 -1.12 16.25
CA SER A 117 -21.76 0.30 16.50
C SER A 117 -20.28 0.61 16.76
N ILE A 118 -19.46 -0.41 16.90
CA ILE A 118 -18.00 -0.33 17.03
C ILE A 118 -17.39 -0.60 15.66
N LEU A 119 -16.57 0.31 15.17
CA LEU A 119 -15.84 0.16 13.91
C LEU A 119 -14.33 0.20 14.14
N PRO A 120 -13.62 -0.95 14.09
CA PRO A 120 -12.17 -0.95 13.97
C PRO A 120 -11.78 -0.43 12.59
N PHE A 121 -10.74 0.42 12.52
CA PHE A 121 -10.29 0.99 11.27
C PHE A 121 -8.76 0.95 11.18
N SER A 122 -8.25 0.03 10.38
CA SER A 122 -6.80 -0.20 10.26
C SER A 122 -6.41 -0.63 8.84
N TYR A 123 -5.29 -0.14 8.34
CA TYR A 123 -4.68 -0.64 7.09
C TYR A 123 -3.32 -0.03 6.77
N GLY A 124 -2.39 -0.85 6.21
CA GLY A 124 -1.37 -0.46 5.25
C GLY A 124 -0.16 0.33 5.74
N GLY A 125 0.03 0.57 7.04
CA GLY A 125 1.26 1.20 7.54
C GLY A 125 2.44 0.23 7.58
N SER A 126 2.16 -1.04 7.87
CA SER A 126 3.12 -2.11 8.03
C SER A 126 2.67 -3.40 7.34
N ASN A 127 3.63 -4.24 6.96
CA ASN A 127 3.45 -5.63 6.56
C ASN A 127 3.88 -6.59 7.69
N GLY A 128 4.06 -6.07 8.91
CA GLY A 128 4.23 -6.86 10.12
C GLY A 128 2.95 -7.66 10.40
N VAL A 129 3.10 -8.88 10.90
CA VAL A 129 1.97 -9.80 11.08
C VAL A 129 1.61 -10.04 12.55
N LEU A 130 2.37 -9.50 13.51
CA LEU A 130 2.02 -9.56 14.93
C LEU A 130 1.16 -8.36 15.36
N THR A 131 1.30 -7.21 14.72
CA THR A 131 0.64 -5.95 15.10
C THR A 131 -0.72 -5.73 14.46
N GLN A 132 -1.21 -6.67 13.65
CA GLN A 132 -2.56 -6.64 13.07
C GLN A 132 -3.07 -8.04 12.75
N ASP A 133 -4.40 -8.20 12.74
CA ASP A 133 -5.11 -9.47 12.50
C ASP A 133 -4.76 -10.56 13.53
N THR A 134 -4.40 -10.16 14.74
CA THR A 134 -4.08 -11.02 15.88
C THR A 134 -4.98 -10.69 17.07
N THR A 135 -4.45 -10.07 18.14
CA THR A 135 -5.23 -9.68 19.32
C THR A 135 -6.29 -8.62 19.01
N ASP A 136 -6.06 -7.74 18.03
CA ASP A 136 -7.06 -6.81 17.52
C ASP A 136 -8.26 -7.54 16.89
N LEU A 137 -8.00 -8.52 16.03
CA LEU A 137 -9.07 -9.34 15.44
C LEU A 137 -9.83 -10.12 16.50
N ARG A 138 -9.14 -10.66 17.53
CA ARG A 138 -9.74 -11.30 18.69
C ARG A 138 -10.71 -10.35 19.42
N LEU A 139 -10.23 -9.17 19.80
CA LEU A 139 -11.02 -8.19 20.53
C LEU A 139 -12.31 -7.83 19.77
N PHE A 140 -12.16 -7.40 18.52
CA PHE A 140 -13.29 -6.89 17.75
C PHE A 140 -14.28 -7.99 17.34
N SER A 141 -13.78 -9.21 17.04
CA SER A 141 -14.65 -10.36 16.77
C SER A 141 -15.48 -10.75 18.00
N ARG A 142 -14.86 -10.79 19.18
CA ARG A 142 -15.56 -11.14 20.44
C ARG A 142 -16.52 -10.04 20.92
N LEU A 143 -16.28 -8.78 20.56
CA LEU A 143 -17.21 -7.68 20.75
C LEU A 143 -18.41 -7.74 19.79
N GLY A 144 -18.34 -8.51 18.69
CA GLY A 144 -19.32 -8.46 17.63
C GLY A 144 -19.26 -7.15 16.83
N ALA A 145 -18.09 -6.53 16.75
CA ALA A 145 -17.87 -5.27 16.06
C ALA A 145 -18.12 -5.38 14.55
N SER A 146 -18.37 -4.25 13.89
CA SER A 146 -18.36 -4.16 12.43
C SER A 146 -17.03 -4.64 11.86
N ARG A 147 -17.09 -5.42 10.78
CA ARG A 147 -15.89 -5.84 10.05
C ARG A 147 -15.44 -4.75 9.10
N LEU A 148 -14.14 -4.60 8.91
CA LEU A 148 -13.59 -3.67 7.94
C LEU A 148 -13.15 -4.41 6.68
N ALA A 149 -13.78 -4.12 5.54
CA ALA A 149 -13.25 -4.51 4.24
C ALA A 149 -12.14 -3.54 3.82
N ARG A 150 -10.90 -4.02 3.80
CA ARG A 150 -9.70 -3.23 3.48
C ARG A 150 -9.52 -3.11 1.98
N THR A 151 -10.10 -2.10 1.37
CA THR A 151 -10.33 -1.98 -0.08
C THR A 151 -9.53 -0.88 -0.78
N VAL A 152 -8.80 -0.01 -0.07
CA VAL A 152 -8.08 1.12 -0.69
C VAL A 152 -6.80 0.75 -1.43
N CYS A 153 -6.35 -0.51 -1.31
CA CYS A 153 -5.15 -1.02 -1.98
C CYS A 153 -5.33 -2.50 -2.28
N ALA A 154 -4.75 -3.01 -3.35
CA ALA A 154 -4.66 -4.42 -3.72
C ALA A 154 -5.97 -5.25 -3.73
N ALA A 155 -7.11 -4.70 -3.36
CA ALA A 155 -8.36 -5.48 -3.32
C ALA A 155 -8.82 -5.91 -4.72
N PRO A 156 -8.89 -5.02 -5.74
CA PRO A 156 -9.20 -5.41 -7.11
C PRO A 156 -8.17 -6.39 -7.68
N SER A 157 -6.89 -6.10 -7.49
CA SER A 157 -5.79 -6.95 -7.96
C SER A 157 -5.79 -8.31 -7.28
N GLY A 158 -5.99 -8.34 -5.97
CA GLY A 158 -6.11 -9.58 -5.20
C GLY A 158 -7.32 -10.41 -5.64
N ARG A 159 -8.46 -9.75 -5.87
CA ARG A 159 -9.69 -10.42 -6.34
C ARG A 159 -9.50 -11.05 -7.73
N ALA A 160 -8.90 -10.29 -8.66
CA ALA A 160 -8.57 -10.80 -10.00
C ALA A 160 -7.61 -11.99 -9.94
N ALA A 161 -6.49 -11.87 -9.22
CA ALA A 161 -5.50 -12.95 -9.10
C ALA A 161 -6.06 -14.21 -8.41
N MET A 162 -6.88 -14.02 -7.35
CA MET A 162 -7.56 -15.13 -6.68
C MET A 162 -8.54 -15.86 -7.62
N GLY A 163 -9.29 -15.11 -8.42
CA GLY A 163 -10.21 -15.72 -9.39
C GLY A 163 -9.49 -16.51 -10.46
N LEU A 164 -8.46 -15.92 -11.08
CA LEU A 164 -7.76 -16.57 -12.19
C LEU A 164 -6.84 -17.71 -11.73
N TYR A 165 -6.09 -17.51 -10.64
CA TYR A 165 -4.98 -18.40 -10.25
C TYR A 165 -5.12 -19.01 -8.85
N GLY A 166 -6.13 -18.63 -8.06
CA GLY A 166 -6.13 -18.94 -6.65
C GLY A 166 -4.92 -18.29 -5.95
N LYS A 167 -4.28 -19.00 -5.04
CA LYS A 167 -3.07 -18.52 -4.35
C LYS A 167 -1.80 -19.00 -5.06
N MET A 168 -1.42 -18.40 -6.18
CA MET A 168 -0.16 -18.74 -6.87
C MET A 168 0.87 -17.62 -6.69
N PRO A 169 2.07 -17.91 -6.17
CA PRO A 169 3.18 -16.97 -6.14
C PRO A 169 3.60 -16.55 -7.55
N GLY A 170 4.05 -15.28 -7.68
CA GLY A 170 4.63 -14.76 -8.92
C GLY A 170 6.12 -15.08 -9.04
N VAL A 171 6.71 -14.68 -10.17
CA VAL A 171 8.15 -14.78 -10.44
C VAL A 171 8.92 -14.02 -9.36
N ALA A 172 9.98 -14.61 -8.82
CA ALA A 172 10.85 -13.95 -7.85
C ALA A 172 11.50 -12.70 -8.47
N LEU A 173 11.59 -11.60 -7.71
CA LEU A 173 12.12 -10.34 -8.25
C LEU A 173 13.57 -10.46 -8.74
N GLY A 174 14.37 -11.34 -8.11
CA GLY A 174 15.74 -11.65 -8.55
C GLY A 174 15.81 -12.33 -9.91
N ASP A 175 14.79 -13.10 -10.28
CA ASP A 175 14.75 -13.90 -11.52
C ASP A 175 14.45 -13.07 -12.78
N TYR A 176 14.08 -11.80 -12.63
CA TYR A 176 13.94 -10.88 -13.75
C TYR A 176 15.23 -10.72 -14.56
N VAL A 177 16.38 -11.01 -13.97
CA VAL A 177 17.67 -11.04 -14.65
C VAL A 177 17.76 -12.10 -15.77
N HIS A 178 16.88 -13.11 -15.73
CA HIS A 178 16.79 -14.17 -16.75
C HIS A 178 15.78 -13.86 -17.88
N ALA A 179 14.96 -12.81 -17.71
CA ALA A 179 13.98 -12.43 -18.72
C ALA A 179 14.66 -11.85 -19.97
N ARG A 180 14.03 -12.09 -21.12
CA ARG A 180 14.34 -11.41 -22.40
C ARG A 180 13.46 -10.19 -22.61
N LEU A 181 12.30 -10.17 -21.96
CA LEU A 181 11.39 -9.02 -21.92
C LEU A 181 10.87 -8.83 -20.51
N ILE A 182 10.97 -7.59 -20.04
CA ILE A 182 10.35 -7.14 -18.79
C ILE A 182 9.28 -6.11 -19.14
N VAL A 183 8.05 -6.36 -18.72
CA VAL A 183 6.93 -5.42 -18.86
C VAL A 183 6.59 -4.86 -17.47
N LEU A 184 6.78 -3.56 -17.26
CA LEU A 184 6.39 -2.85 -16.05
C LEU A 184 5.06 -2.14 -16.31
N TRP A 185 3.97 -2.64 -15.76
CA TRP A 185 2.63 -2.14 -16.01
C TRP A 185 2.02 -1.50 -14.75
N GLY A 186 1.85 -0.16 -14.77
CA GLY A 186 1.30 0.59 -13.64
C GLY A 186 2.14 0.55 -12.36
N VAL A 187 3.45 0.30 -12.48
CA VAL A 187 4.39 0.19 -11.37
C VAL A 187 5.63 1.09 -11.58
N ASN A 188 6.04 1.77 -10.50
CA ASN A 188 7.27 2.58 -10.53
C ASN A 188 8.26 2.11 -9.45
N PRO A 189 9.16 1.16 -9.77
CA PRO A 189 10.17 0.68 -8.84
C PRO A 189 11.12 1.76 -8.33
N SER A 190 11.30 2.86 -9.06
CA SER A 190 12.20 3.96 -8.64
C SER A 190 11.75 4.67 -7.34
N VAL A 191 10.51 4.45 -6.88
CA VAL A 191 9.97 5.05 -5.64
C VAL A 191 9.46 4.02 -4.63
N SER A 192 9.09 2.82 -5.07
CA SER A 192 8.63 1.72 -4.20
C SER A 192 9.05 0.38 -4.79
N GLY A 193 9.77 -0.44 -4.03
CA GLY A 193 10.43 -1.63 -4.58
C GLY A 193 11.73 -1.30 -5.30
N ILE A 194 12.55 -0.47 -4.66
CA ILE A 194 13.74 0.12 -5.33
C ILE A 194 14.79 -0.93 -5.75
N HIS A 195 14.77 -2.09 -5.12
CA HIS A 195 15.73 -3.16 -5.41
C HIS A 195 15.44 -3.88 -6.73
N LEU A 196 14.24 -3.71 -7.31
CA LEU A 196 13.97 -4.18 -8.67
C LEU A 196 14.71 -3.35 -9.74
N VAL A 197 15.05 -2.08 -9.47
CA VAL A 197 15.73 -1.21 -10.45
C VAL A 197 17.07 -1.78 -10.90
N PRO A 198 18.03 -2.12 -10.02
CA PRO A 198 19.29 -2.73 -10.44
C PRO A 198 19.11 -4.09 -11.12
N VAL A 199 18.10 -4.87 -10.76
CA VAL A 199 17.80 -6.16 -11.41
C VAL A 199 17.34 -5.95 -12.85
N VAL A 200 16.43 -4.99 -13.10
CA VAL A 200 16.01 -4.59 -14.46
C VAL A 200 17.20 -4.08 -15.28
N GLN A 201 18.05 -3.25 -14.68
CA GLN A 201 19.25 -2.74 -15.36
C GLN A 201 20.24 -3.85 -15.72
N GLU A 202 20.39 -4.84 -14.85
CA GLU A 202 21.22 -6.02 -15.13
C GLU A 202 20.62 -6.86 -16.27
N ALA A 203 19.31 -7.09 -16.25
CA ALA A 203 18.62 -7.78 -17.35
C ALA A 203 18.85 -7.06 -18.69
N GLN A 204 18.70 -5.72 -18.72
CA GLN A 204 18.97 -4.91 -19.91
C GLN A 204 20.44 -5.05 -20.37
N ARG A 205 21.41 -5.06 -19.46
CA ARG A 205 22.84 -5.31 -19.83
C ARG A 205 23.05 -6.71 -20.45
N ARG A 206 22.21 -7.67 -20.09
CA ARG A 206 22.19 -9.02 -20.68
C ARG A 206 21.35 -9.12 -21.95
N GLY A 207 20.85 -7.98 -22.46
CA GLY A 207 20.08 -7.91 -23.73
C GLY A 207 18.56 -8.04 -23.56
N ALA A 208 18.02 -7.97 -22.34
CA ALA A 208 16.58 -7.90 -22.12
C ALA A 208 16.02 -6.56 -22.63
N ARG A 209 14.84 -6.62 -23.24
CA ARG A 209 14.06 -5.44 -23.61
C ARG A 209 13.19 -5.02 -22.44
N LEU A 210 12.89 -3.74 -22.34
CA LEU A 210 12.04 -3.16 -21.30
C LEU A 210 10.85 -2.44 -21.95
N VAL A 211 9.64 -2.82 -21.57
CA VAL A 211 8.40 -2.10 -21.88
C VAL A 211 7.85 -1.50 -20.59
N VAL A 212 7.45 -0.24 -20.63
CA VAL A 212 6.78 0.43 -19.51
C VAL A 212 5.41 0.94 -19.97
N VAL A 213 4.37 0.58 -19.22
CA VAL A 213 3.01 1.09 -19.40
C VAL A 213 2.65 1.91 -18.15
N ASP A 214 2.77 3.22 -18.26
CA ASP A 214 2.50 4.20 -17.17
C ASP A 214 2.18 5.56 -17.82
N PRO A 215 1.16 6.30 -17.40
CA PRO A 215 0.84 7.61 -17.96
C PRO A 215 1.93 8.67 -17.73
N ARG A 216 2.95 8.35 -16.98
CA ARG A 216 4.10 9.21 -16.67
C ARG A 216 5.38 8.61 -17.26
N ARG A 217 6.24 9.46 -17.74
CA ARG A 217 7.58 9.07 -18.19
C ARG A 217 8.53 8.89 -17.00
N THR A 218 8.30 7.79 -16.23
CA THR A 218 9.09 7.45 -15.05
C THR A 218 10.58 7.24 -15.38
N PRO A 219 11.49 7.21 -14.38
CA PRO A 219 12.91 6.96 -14.65
C PRO A 219 13.19 5.68 -15.46
N LEU A 220 12.43 4.60 -15.24
CA LEU A 220 12.55 3.39 -16.05
C LEU A 220 11.86 3.54 -17.41
N ALA A 221 10.77 4.29 -17.54
CA ALA A 221 10.14 4.60 -18.82
C ALA A 221 11.08 5.39 -19.75
N LYS A 222 11.91 6.30 -19.20
CA LYS A 222 12.95 7.02 -19.96
C LYS A 222 14.04 6.12 -20.53
N ARG A 223 14.15 4.90 -20.02
CA ARG A 223 15.15 3.90 -20.43
C ARG A 223 14.50 2.70 -21.13
N ALA A 224 13.19 2.70 -21.26
CA ALA A 224 12.45 1.62 -21.91
C ALA A 224 12.68 1.62 -23.41
N ASP A 225 12.67 0.44 -24.01
CA ASP A 225 12.65 0.25 -25.44
C ASP A 225 11.32 0.70 -26.05
N LEU A 226 10.23 0.58 -25.23
CA LEU A 226 8.91 1.06 -25.60
C LEU A 226 8.19 1.58 -24.34
N HIS A 227 7.61 2.79 -24.45
CA HIS A 227 6.80 3.39 -23.41
C HIS A 227 5.40 3.69 -23.96
N LEU A 228 4.39 3.05 -23.36
CA LEU A 228 2.99 3.33 -23.61
C LEU A 228 2.47 4.21 -22.45
N ALA A 229 1.92 5.38 -22.78
CA ALA A 229 1.38 6.32 -21.80
C ALA A 229 -0.16 6.40 -21.89
N PRO A 230 -0.91 5.39 -21.40
CA PRO A 230 -2.35 5.33 -21.57
C PRO A 230 -3.08 6.34 -20.67
N ARG A 231 -4.26 6.76 -21.10
CA ARG A 231 -5.21 7.44 -20.23
C ARG A 231 -5.55 6.53 -19.04
N PRO A 232 -5.54 7.05 -17.79
CA PRO A 232 -5.90 6.23 -16.63
C PRO A 232 -7.26 5.54 -16.78
N GLY A 233 -7.32 4.23 -16.52
CA GLY A 233 -8.54 3.43 -16.61
C GLY A 233 -8.83 2.79 -17.98
N THR A 234 -7.88 2.82 -18.90
CA THR A 234 -8.00 2.20 -20.23
C THR A 234 -7.17 0.93 -20.40
N ASP A 235 -6.47 0.50 -19.37
CA ASP A 235 -5.56 -0.65 -19.40
C ASP A 235 -6.22 -1.95 -19.86
N VAL A 236 -7.51 -2.15 -19.53
CA VAL A 236 -8.27 -3.33 -19.96
C VAL A 236 -8.38 -3.40 -21.50
N ALA A 237 -8.60 -2.25 -22.16
CA ALA A 237 -8.68 -2.17 -23.61
C ALA A 237 -7.34 -2.55 -24.29
N LEU A 238 -6.21 -2.06 -23.71
CA LEU A 238 -4.87 -2.39 -24.20
C LEU A 238 -4.57 -3.89 -24.05
N ALA A 239 -4.84 -4.45 -22.88
CA ALA A 239 -4.56 -5.86 -22.62
C ALA A 239 -5.41 -6.78 -23.50
N LEU A 240 -6.70 -6.47 -23.69
CA LEU A 240 -7.59 -7.24 -24.57
C LEU A 240 -7.19 -7.13 -26.05
N ALA A 241 -6.70 -5.97 -26.49
CA ALA A 241 -6.17 -5.83 -27.86
C ALA A 241 -4.93 -6.68 -28.08
N VAL A 242 -4.01 -6.76 -27.10
CA VAL A 242 -2.85 -7.67 -27.18
C VAL A 242 -3.31 -9.14 -27.19
N ILE A 243 -4.29 -9.51 -26.35
CA ILE A 243 -4.85 -10.87 -26.34
C ILE A 243 -5.49 -11.21 -27.70
N ARG A 244 -6.30 -10.30 -28.25
CA ARG A 244 -6.88 -10.47 -29.58
C ARG A 244 -5.80 -10.68 -30.65
N TRP A 245 -4.80 -9.79 -30.68
CA TRP A 245 -3.70 -9.85 -31.63
C TRP A 245 -2.97 -11.21 -31.57
N LEU A 246 -2.72 -11.72 -30.34
CA LEU A 246 -2.08 -13.03 -30.14
C LEU A 246 -2.88 -14.17 -30.76
N PHE A 247 -4.21 -14.14 -30.69
CA PHE A 247 -5.06 -15.16 -31.30
C PHE A 247 -5.13 -15.00 -32.85
N GLU A 248 -5.24 -13.79 -33.35
CA GLU A 248 -5.39 -13.51 -34.80
C GLU A 248 -4.10 -13.76 -35.57
N GLU A 249 -2.94 -13.47 -34.98
CA GLU A 249 -1.62 -13.73 -35.58
C GLU A 249 -1.09 -15.13 -35.25
N GLU A 250 -1.92 -16.02 -34.75
CA GLU A 250 -1.54 -17.40 -34.40
C GLU A 250 -0.34 -17.49 -33.43
N ARG A 251 -0.20 -16.51 -32.53
CA ARG A 251 0.87 -16.41 -31.54
C ARG A 251 0.42 -16.86 -30.13
N ALA A 252 -0.85 -17.25 -29.96
CA ALA A 252 -1.34 -17.84 -28.72
C ALA A 252 -0.79 -19.27 -28.56
N ASP A 253 -0.33 -19.62 -27.37
CA ASP A 253 0.11 -20.98 -27.05
C ASP A 253 -1.11 -21.88 -26.76
N LEU A 254 -1.73 -22.41 -27.82
CA LEU A 254 -2.90 -23.26 -27.72
C LEU A 254 -2.62 -24.56 -26.97
N GLY A 255 -1.37 -25.06 -27.03
CA GLY A 255 -0.95 -26.26 -26.30
C GLY A 255 -0.97 -26.03 -24.77
N PHE A 256 -0.34 -24.93 -24.33
CA PHE A 256 -0.36 -24.53 -22.93
C PHE A 256 -1.80 -24.26 -22.46
N LEU A 257 -2.58 -23.52 -23.25
CA LEU A 257 -3.96 -23.20 -22.91
C LEU A 257 -4.83 -24.43 -22.74
N ALA A 258 -4.74 -25.40 -23.64
CA ALA A 258 -5.50 -26.64 -23.57
C ALA A 258 -5.12 -27.47 -22.32
N ALA A 259 -3.85 -27.50 -21.96
CA ALA A 259 -3.36 -28.26 -20.80
C ALA A 259 -3.69 -27.58 -19.48
N HIS A 260 -3.55 -26.23 -19.39
CA HIS A 260 -3.44 -25.49 -18.14
C HIS A 260 -4.48 -24.38 -17.95
N ALA A 261 -5.41 -24.18 -18.87
CA ALA A 261 -6.41 -23.13 -18.74
C ALA A 261 -7.84 -23.62 -19.04
N ARG A 262 -8.83 -22.86 -18.58
CA ARG A 262 -10.23 -22.97 -18.96
C ARG A 262 -10.79 -21.56 -19.24
N GLY A 263 -11.92 -21.48 -19.95
CA GLY A 263 -12.52 -20.20 -20.35
C GLY A 263 -11.84 -19.53 -21.54
N VAL A 264 -11.00 -20.26 -22.30
CA VAL A 264 -10.19 -19.71 -23.42
C VAL A 264 -11.06 -19.09 -24.51
N GLU A 265 -12.07 -19.82 -25.00
CA GLU A 265 -12.93 -19.32 -26.08
C GLU A 265 -13.76 -18.11 -25.62
N GLU A 266 -14.19 -18.10 -24.37
CA GLU A 266 -14.92 -16.97 -23.81
C GLU A 266 -14.02 -15.73 -23.68
N LEU A 267 -12.76 -15.87 -23.22
CA LEU A 267 -11.78 -14.77 -23.23
C LEU A 267 -11.57 -14.27 -24.66
N ARG A 268 -11.37 -15.17 -25.64
CA ARG A 268 -11.21 -14.82 -27.05
C ARG A 268 -12.38 -14.03 -27.57
N ARG A 269 -13.61 -14.44 -27.26
CA ARG A 269 -14.86 -13.76 -27.63
C ARG A 269 -14.91 -12.34 -27.03
N ARG A 270 -14.51 -12.18 -25.76
CA ARG A 270 -14.49 -10.87 -25.06
C ARG A 270 -13.38 -9.94 -25.58
N ALA A 271 -12.29 -10.49 -26.06
CA ALA A 271 -11.21 -9.72 -26.67
C ALA A 271 -11.56 -9.29 -28.12
N ALA A 272 -12.39 -10.04 -28.84
CA ALA A 272 -12.71 -9.83 -30.26
C ALA A 272 -13.14 -8.38 -30.64
N PRO A 273 -13.89 -7.61 -29.80
CA PRO A 273 -14.23 -6.23 -30.12
C PRO A 273 -13.06 -5.24 -30.04
N TRP A 274 -11.90 -5.64 -29.51
CA TRP A 274 -10.78 -4.76 -29.20
C TRP A 274 -9.66 -4.89 -30.24
N ASP A 275 -9.88 -4.34 -31.45
CA ASP A 275 -8.77 -4.17 -32.40
C ASP A 275 -7.78 -3.10 -31.95
N GLY A 276 -6.57 -3.11 -32.55
CA GLY A 276 -5.50 -2.19 -32.16
C GLY A 276 -5.88 -0.72 -32.35
N GLN A 277 -6.67 -0.37 -33.37
CA GLN A 277 -7.10 1.01 -33.63
C GLN A 277 -8.08 1.51 -32.56
N ARG A 278 -9.09 0.69 -32.26
CA ARG A 278 -10.08 1.01 -31.22
C ARG A 278 -9.43 1.16 -29.85
N ALA A 279 -8.58 0.19 -29.46
CA ALA A 279 -7.91 0.21 -28.16
C ALA A 279 -6.96 1.41 -28.04
N ALA A 280 -6.19 1.71 -29.10
CA ALA A 280 -5.31 2.87 -29.16
C ALA A 280 -6.08 4.19 -29.04
N ALA A 281 -7.18 4.33 -29.75
CA ALA A 281 -8.04 5.52 -29.69
C ALA A 281 -8.62 5.74 -28.27
N VAL A 282 -9.12 4.66 -27.64
CA VAL A 282 -9.63 4.70 -26.24
C VAL A 282 -8.52 5.05 -25.26
N ALA A 283 -7.35 4.43 -25.42
CA ALA A 283 -6.23 4.61 -24.49
C ALA A 283 -5.43 5.91 -24.74
N GLY A 284 -5.56 6.51 -25.92
CA GLY A 284 -4.79 7.69 -26.28
C GLY A 284 -3.32 7.38 -26.55
N VAL A 285 -3.03 6.16 -27.03
CA VAL A 285 -1.70 5.74 -27.44
C VAL A 285 -1.64 5.53 -28.98
N SER A 286 -0.44 5.36 -29.54
CA SER A 286 -0.28 5.00 -30.96
C SER A 286 -0.70 3.53 -31.19
N ALA A 287 -1.47 3.27 -32.24
CA ALA A 287 -1.82 1.90 -32.65
C ALA A 287 -0.56 1.11 -33.08
N GLY A 288 0.40 1.78 -33.69
CA GLY A 288 1.70 1.16 -34.05
C GLY A 288 2.53 0.76 -32.86
N ASP A 289 2.52 1.59 -31.77
CA ASP A 289 3.22 1.24 -30.54
C ASP A 289 2.53 0.08 -29.80
N LEU A 290 1.19 0.02 -29.87
CA LEU A 290 0.43 -1.10 -29.28
C LEU A 290 0.73 -2.41 -30.04
N GLU A 291 0.77 -2.38 -31.36
CA GLU A 291 1.15 -3.53 -32.18
C GLU A 291 2.62 -3.93 -31.95
N ALA A 292 3.53 -2.97 -31.88
CA ALA A 292 4.93 -3.22 -31.53
C ALA A 292 5.07 -3.91 -30.17
N PHE A 293 4.28 -3.50 -29.18
CA PHE A 293 4.23 -4.18 -27.89
C PHE A 293 3.73 -5.61 -28.03
N ALA A 294 2.60 -5.84 -28.72
CA ALA A 294 2.05 -7.18 -28.91
C ALA A 294 3.05 -8.13 -29.59
N ARG A 295 3.69 -7.67 -30.64
CA ARG A 295 4.73 -8.41 -31.36
C ARG A 295 5.95 -8.72 -30.50
N LEU A 296 6.47 -7.70 -29.77
CA LEU A 296 7.60 -7.87 -28.87
C LEU A 296 7.29 -8.88 -27.76
N TYR A 297 6.07 -8.84 -27.20
CA TYR A 297 5.62 -9.76 -26.17
C TYR A 297 5.49 -11.19 -26.70
N ALA A 298 4.94 -11.37 -27.92
CA ALA A 298 4.83 -12.67 -28.55
C ALA A 298 6.20 -13.31 -28.79
N GLU A 299 7.15 -12.55 -29.36
CA GLU A 299 8.47 -13.04 -29.83
C GLU A 299 9.48 -13.26 -28.68
N SER A 300 9.27 -12.63 -27.52
CA SER A 300 10.20 -12.71 -26.38
C SER A 300 9.89 -13.89 -25.46
N SER A 301 10.90 -14.70 -25.16
CA SER A 301 10.83 -15.74 -24.12
C SER A 301 12.23 -15.93 -23.51
N PRO A 302 12.36 -15.94 -22.16
CA PRO A 302 11.33 -15.68 -21.14
C PRO A 302 10.82 -14.23 -21.15
N ALA A 303 9.53 -14.02 -20.83
CA ALA A 303 8.96 -12.69 -20.67
C ALA A 303 8.18 -12.61 -19.34
N VAL A 304 8.39 -11.55 -18.58
CA VAL A 304 7.73 -11.33 -17.28
C VAL A 304 6.96 -10.03 -17.26
N VAL A 305 5.73 -10.09 -16.73
CA VAL A 305 4.89 -8.92 -16.48
C VAL A 305 4.89 -8.60 -15.00
N ARG A 306 5.35 -7.39 -14.63
CA ARG A 306 5.23 -6.84 -13.27
C ARG A 306 4.07 -5.87 -13.23
N THR A 307 2.97 -6.26 -12.59
CA THR A 307 1.84 -5.37 -12.37
C THR A 307 2.04 -4.52 -11.11
N GLY A 308 1.57 -3.29 -11.16
CA GLY A 308 1.53 -2.39 -10.00
C GLY A 308 0.11 -1.97 -9.64
N TRP A 309 -0.02 -1.31 -8.50
CA TRP A 309 -1.31 -0.85 -7.98
C TRP A 309 -1.90 0.35 -8.76
N GLY A 310 -1.20 0.86 -9.80
CA GLY A 310 -1.70 1.90 -10.69
C GLY A 310 -2.88 1.46 -11.55
N LEU A 311 -2.92 0.18 -11.96
CA LEU A 311 -3.97 -0.38 -12.82
C LEU A 311 -5.32 -0.39 -12.13
N GLU A 312 -5.36 -0.69 -10.83
CA GLU A 312 -6.59 -1.01 -10.10
C GLU A 312 -7.39 0.21 -9.63
N ARG A 313 -6.82 1.44 -9.73
CA ARG A 313 -7.36 2.64 -9.06
C ARG A 313 -8.42 3.38 -9.86
N ASN A 314 -9.20 2.65 -10.64
CA ASN A 314 -10.28 3.18 -11.48
C ASN A 314 -11.42 2.16 -11.60
N ARG A 315 -12.57 2.59 -12.12
CA ARG A 315 -13.78 1.77 -12.27
C ARG A 315 -13.62 0.49 -13.09
N ASN A 316 -12.55 0.37 -13.89
CA ASN A 316 -12.22 -0.80 -14.73
C ASN A 316 -11.05 -1.60 -14.15
N GLY A 317 -10.62 -1.28 -12.91
CA GLY A 317 -9.34 -1.72 -12.38
C GLY A 317 -9.22 -3.21 -12.18
N GLY A 318 -10.27 -3.88 -11.76
CA GLY A 318 -10.27 -5.33 -11.58
C GLY A 318 -10.17 -6.09 -12.89
N SER A 319 -11.00 -5.72 -13.89
CA SER A 319 -10.94 -6.28 -15.24
C SER A 319 -9.61 -5.98 -15.94
N ALA A 320 -9.03 -4.81 -15.70
CA ALA A 320 -7.71 -4.46 -16.24
C ALA A 320 -6.63 -5.39 -15.70
N VAL A 321 -6.60 -5.62 -14.39
CA VAL A 321 -5.64 -6.54 -13.77
C VAL A 321 -5.87 -7.98 -14.27
N ALA A 322 -7.12 -8.44 -14.34
CA ALA A 322 -7.45 -9.77 -14.83
C ALA A 322 -6.95 -9.98 -16.27
N ALA A 323 -7.18 -9.00 -17.17
CA ALA A 323 -6.72 -9.06 -18.57
C ALA A 323 -5.18 -9.07 -18.69
N VAL A 324 -4.48 -8.23 -17.89
CA VAL A 324 -3.02 -8.22 -17.87
C VAL A 324 -2.46 -9.53 -17.31
N LEU A 325 -3.07 -10.09 -16.28
CA LEU A 325 -2.66 -11.38 -15.71
C LEU A 325 -2.96 -12.58 -16.64
N ALA A 326 -3.91 -12.46 -17.58
CA ALA A 326 -4.19 -13.49 -18.61
C ALA A 326 -3.10 -13.54 -19.71
N LEU A 327 -2.37 -12.45 -19.97
CA LEU A 327 -1.36 -12.36 -21.03
C LEU A 327 -0.32 -13.49 -20.98
N PRO A 328 0.31 -13.82 -19.82
CA PRO A 328 1.30 -14.89 -19.77
C PRO A 328 0.74 -16.26 -20.14
N ALA A 329 -0.53 -16.52 -19.81
CA ALA A 329 -1.20 -17.77 -20.18
C ALA A 329 -1.44 -17.85 -21.69
N VAL A 330 -1.98 -16.76 -22.28
CA VAL A 330 -2.29 -16.72 -23.73
C VAL A 330 -1.02 -16.84 -24.56
N ALA A 331 0.05 -16.19 -24.14
CA ALA A 331 1.32 -16.16 -24.90
C ALA A 331 2.31 -17.28 -24.48
N GLY A 332 1.94 -18.23 -23.61
CA GLY A 332 2.80 -19.35 -23.19
C GLY A 332 4.10 -18.90 -22.51
N LYS A 333 4.01 -17.96 -21.55
CA LYS A 333 5.20 -17.40 -20.88
C LYS A 333 5.52 -18.07 -19.53
N PHE A 334 4.85 -19.16 -19.21
CA PHE A 334 5.08 -19.95 -18.02
C PHE A 334 6.05 -21.12 -18.24
N GLY A 335 6.42 -21.83 -17.18
CA GLY A 335 7.27 -23.02 -17.24
C GLY A 335 8.76 -22.72 -17.47
N VAL A 336 9.17 -21.48 -17.41
CA VAL A 336 10.56 -21.04 -17.65
C VAL A 336 10.99 -19.97 -16.66
N ARG A 337 12.21 -20.07 -16.15
CA ARG A 337 12.77 -19.10 -15.20
C ARG A 337 12.82 -17.70 -15.82
N GLY A 338 12.32 -16.71 -15.09
CA GLY A 338 12.19 -15.32 -15.59
C GLY A 338 11.00 -15.08 -16.52
N GLY A 339 10.10 -16.06 -16.67
CA GLY A 339 8.85 -15.96 -17.42
C GLY A 339 7.62 -16.03 -16.54
N GLY A 340 6.52 -15.36 -16.94
CA GLY A 340 5.26 -15.33 -16.21
C GLY A 340 4.86 -13.96 -15.71
N TYR A 341 4.37 -13.85 -14.48
CA TYR A 341 3.97 -12.58 -13.89
C TYR A 341 4.40 -12.45 -12.41
N THR A 342 4.49 -11.20 -11.95
CA THR A 342 4.49 -10.89 -10.52
C THR A 342 3.52 -9.74 -10.25
N MET A 343 2.46 -10.04 -9.50
CA MET A 343 1.59 -9.04 -8.88
C MET A 343 1.96 -8.91 -7.39
N SER A 344 1.86 -10.03 -6.68
CA SER A 344 2.25 -10.16 -5.28
C SER A 344 2.72 -11.59 -5.01
N ASN A 345 3.77 -11.72 -4.21
CA ASN A 345 4.26 -13.01 -3.72
C ASN A 345 3.63 -13.39 -2.36
N SER A 346 2.57 -12.68 -1.96
CA SER A 346 1.83 -12.96 -0.73
C SER A 346 1.31 -14.39 -0.63
N ALA A 347 1.03 -15.01 -1.77
CA ALA A 347 0.48 -16.35 -1.86
C ALA A 347 1.45 -17.47 -1.44
N ALA A 348 2.73 -17.17 -1.28
CA ALA A 348 3.72 -18.17 -0.87
C ALA A 348 3.63 -18.52 0.62
N TRP A 349 2.96 -17.70 1.46
CA TRP A 349 2.82 -17.96 2.89
C TRP A 349 1.47 -18.51 3.31
N GLU A 350 1.52 -19.36 4.29
CA GLU A 350 0.36 -19.81 5.03
C GLU A 350 0.58 -19.47 6.51
N PHE A 351 0.01 -18.34 6.95
CA PHE A 351 -0.09 -18.01 8.36
C PHE A 351 -1.45 -18.45 8.89
N ASP A 352 -1.46 -19.08 10.06
CA ASP A 352 -2.69 -19.40 10.76
C ASP A 352 -3.18 -18.18 11.57
N VAL A 353 -3.79 -17.24 10.85
CA VAL A 353 -4.35 -16.02 11.44
C VAL A 353 -5.47 -16.35 12.42
N ALA A 354 -6.27 -17.40 12.16
CA ALA A 354 -7.36 -17.81 13.02
C ALA A 354 -6.84 -18.31 14.37
N ALA A 355 -5.78 -19.12 14.35
CA ALA A 355 -5.11 -19.58 15.57
C ALA A 355 -4.49 -18.43 16.36
N ALA A 356 -3.81 -17.49 15.70
CA ALA A 356 -3.19 -16.34 16.36
C ALA A 356 -4.22 -15.39 16.97
N ALA A 357 -5.30 -15.14 16.25
CA ALA A 357 -6.41 -14.33 16.75
C ALA A 357 -7.26 -15.09 17.79
N ALA A 358 -7.15 -16.41 17.89
CA ALA A 358 -8.02 -17.28 18.70
C ALA A 358 -9.51 -16.99 18.43
N VAL A 359 -9.87 -16.90 17.15
CA VAL A 359 -11.24 -16.70 16.67
C VAL A 359 -11.76 -18.02 16.12
N SER A 360 -12.87 -18.50 16.70
CA SER A 360 -13.46 -19.78 16.27
C SER A 360 -14.14 -19.65 14.89
N PRO A 361 -14.35 -20.79 14.19
CA PRO A 361 -15.12 -20.79 12.94
C PRO A 361 -16.52 -20.16 13.10
N GLU A 362 -17.20 -20.42 14.24
CA GLU A 362 -18.52 -19.88 14.54
C GLU A 362 -18.47 -18.35 14.74
N GLU A 363 -17.43 -17.84 15.40
CA GLU A 363 -17.21 -16.39 15.57
C GLU A 363 -16.92 -15.74 14.20
N SER A 364 -16.13 -16.40 13.37
CA SER A 364 -15.82 -15.95 12.00
C SER A 364 -17.07 -15.93 11.11
N ALA A 365 -17.94 -16.93 11.24
CA ALA A 365 -19.17 -17.09 10.47
C ALA A 365 -20.34 -16.25 11.02
N ARG A 366 -20.21 -15.63 12.20
CA ARG A 366 -21.28 -14.83 12.80
C ARG A 366 -21.72 -13.74 11.83
N PRO A 367 -23.04 -13.62 11.55
CA PRO A 367 -23.57 -12.49 10.77
C PRO A 367 -23.17 -11.17 11.41
N GLY A 368 -22.84 -10.18 10.59
CA GLY A 368 -22.48 -8.87 11.09
C GLY A 368 -22.14 -7.90 9.95
N ARG A 369 -22.25 -6.64 10.25
CA ARG A 369 -22.03 -5.57 9.29
C ARG A 369 -20.57 -5.55 8.81
N THR A 370 -20.39 -5.46 7.50
CA THR A 370 -19.08 -5.20 6.88
C THR A 370 -19.07 -3.79 6.30
N VAL A 371 -18.12 -2.97 6.72
CA VAL A 371 -17.92 -1.60 6.24
C VAL A 371 -16.79 -1.58 5.23
N ASN A 372 -17.07 -1.07 4.03
CA ASN A 372 -16.03 -0.80 3.05
C ASN A 372 -15.24 0.44 3.47
N MET A 373 -13.91 0.29 3.67
CA MET A 373 -13.10 1.39 4.16
C MET A 373 -13.05 2.59 3.20
N SER A 374 -13.24 2.37 1.89
CA SER A 374 -13.27 3.44 0.88
C SER A 374 -14.51 4.35 1.03
N ARG A 375 -15.53 3.90 1.77
CA ARG A 375 -16.76 4.63 2.09
C ARG A 375 -16.84 5.05 3.55
N LEU A 376 -15.72 5.35 4.18
CA LEU A 376 -15.69 5.76 5.58
C LEU A 376 -16.59 6.98 5.85
N GLY A 377 -16.64 7.96 4.96
CA GLY A 377 -17.52 9.13 5.12
C GLY A 377 -19.00 8.74 5.20
N GLU A 378 -19.47 7.85 4.32
CA GLU A 378 -20.81 7.27 4.36
C GLU A 378 -21.03 6.48 5.66
N ALA A 379 -20.05 5.64 6.03
CA ALA A 379 -20.14 4.79 7.20
C ALA A 379 -20.31 5.61 8.50
N LEU A 380 -19.62 6.72 8.62
CA LEU A 380 -19.72 7.58 9.79
C LEU A 380 -21.00 8.42 9.84
N LEU A 381 -21.59 8.76 8.69
CA LEU A 381 -22.73 9.70 8.63
C LEU A 381 -24.09 9.03 8.44
N GLU A 382 -24.16 7.84 7.83
CA GLU A 382 -25.41 7.32 7.28
C GLU A 382 -25.76 5.91 7.74
N LEU A 383 -24.81 5.15 8.34
CA LEU A 383 -25.12 3.77 8.75
C LEU A 383 -26.13 3.70 9.89
N ALA A 384 -26.98 2.69 9.85
CA ALA A 384 -27.93 2.32 10.90
C ALA A 384 -27.68 0.86 11.34
N PRO A 385 -27.42 0.58 12.63
CA PRO A 385 -27.17 1.54 13.71
C PRO A 385 -25.93 2.40 13.44
N PRO A 386 -25.90 3.65 13.94
CA PRO A 386 -24.77 4.54 13.72
C PRO A 386 -23.50 4.04 14.41
N VAL A 387 -22.35 4.33 13.81
CA VAL A 387 -21.05 4.10 14.47
C VAL A 387 -20.96 5.02 15.69
N ARG A 388 -20.68 4.44 16.86
CA ARG A 388 -20.50 5.12 18.15
C ARG A 388 -19.08 5.11 18.65
N VAL A 389 -18.31 4.08 18.29
CA VAL A 389 -16.87 4.01 18.57
C VAL A 389 -16.15 3.73 17.27
N LEU A 390 -15.23 4.62 16.89
CA LEU A 390 -14.27 4.43 15.83
C LEU A 390 -12.89 4.21 16.45
N PHE A 391 -12.31 3.01 16.27
CA PHE A 391 -10.98 2.69 16.78
C PHE A 391 -9.99 2.63 15.60
N VAL A 392 -9.21 3.70 15.44
CA VAL A 392 -8.23 3.88 14.35
C VAL A 392 -6.85 3.44 14.84
N TYR A 393 -6.20 2.55 14.09
CA TYR A 393 -4.82 2.13 14.36
C TYR A 393 -4.11 1.77 13.05
N ASN A 394 -2.79 1.92 13.01
CA ASN A 394 -1.95 1.64 11.83
C ASN A 394 -2.38 2.41 10.57
N CYS A 395 -3.09 3.54 10.66
CA CYS A 395 -3.51 4.32 9.50
C CYS A 395 -3.91 5.77 9.83
N ASN A 396 -4.00 6.61 8.79
CA ASN A 396 -4.42 8.01 8.88
C ASN A 396 -5.61 8.25 7.91
N PRO A 397 -6.83 7.82 8.26
CA PRO A 397 -7.97 7.85 7.34
C PRO A 397 -8.33 9.24 6.83
N LEU A 398 -8.21 10.31 7.63
CA LEU A 398 -8.50 11.65 7.15
C LEU A 398 -7.60 12.08 6.00
N ALA A 399 -6.34 11.63 5.98
CA ALA A 399 -5.41 11.92 4.88
C ALA A 399 -5.56 10.96 3.69
N THR A 400 -6.09 9.73 3.90
CA THR A 400 -5.96 8.65 2.91
C THR A 400 -7.27 8.15 2.30
N MET A 401 -8.42 8.41 2.94
CA MET A 401 -9.71 7.93 2.42
C MET A 401 -10.31 8.90 1.39
N PRO A 402 -11.04 8.38 0.38
CA PRO A 402 -11.80 9.19 -0.56
C PRO A 402 -12.85 10.06 0.14
N ASP A 403 -13.32 11.10 -0.56
CA ASP A 403 -14.30 12.06 -0.05
C ASP A 403 -13.93 12.61 1.33
N GLN A 404 -12.73 13.18 1.41
CA GLN A 404 -12.14 13.68 2.67
C GLN A 404 -13.09 14.60 3.45
N GLN A 405 -13.95 15.36 2.77
CA GLN A 405 -14.88 16.26 3.42
C GLN A 405 -15.98 15.51 4.19
N ARG A 406 -16.52 14.41 3.62
CA ARG A 406 -17.47 13.54 4.35
C ARG A 406 -16.79 12.84 5.52
N VAL A 407 -15.56 12.36 5.33
CA VAL A 407 -14.77 11.75 6.43
C VAL A 407 -14.58 12.76 7.57
N ARG A 408 -14.20 14.01 7.26
CA ARG A 408 -14.03 15.08 8.24
C ARG A 408 -15.32 15.34 9.01
N ARG A 409 -16.45 15.54 8.32
CA ARG A 409 -17.76 15.74 8.96
C ARG A 409 -18.16 14.57 9.87
N GLY A 410 -17.84 13.34 9.45
CA GLY A 410 -18.05 12.16 10.28
C GLY A 410 -17.21 12.16 11.57
N LEU A 411 -15.94 12.55 11.46
CA LEU A 411 -15.02 12.65 12.59
C LEU A 411 -15.38 13.81 13.56
N GLU A 412 -16.07 14.86 13.09
CA GLU A 412 -16.51 16.01 13.88
C GLU A 412 -17.73 15.69 14.76
N ARG A 413 -18.39 14.55 14.59
CA ARG A 413 -19.54 14.16 15.41
C ARG A 413 -19.17 13.99 16.88
N GLU A 414 -19.81 14.73 17.78
CA GLU A 414 -19.58 14.63 19.22
C GLU A 414 -20.14 13.34 19.83
N ASP A 415 -21.11 12.68 19.17
CA ASP A 415 -21.67 11.39 19.56
C ASP A 415 -20.87 10.18 19.07
N LEU A 416 -19.74 10.42 18.37
CA LEU A 416 -18.76 9.43 17.94
C LEU A 416 -17.53 9.50 18.86
N PHE A 417 -17.27 8.45 19.63
CA PHE A 417 -16.01 8.33 20.37
C PHE A 417 -14.91 7.79 19.46
N THR A 418 -13.86 8.57 19.23
CA THR A 418 -12.75 8.21 18.35
C THR A 418 -11.48 7.94 19.14
N VAL A 419 -10.96 6.72 19.05
CA VAL A 419 -9.65 6.34 19.55
C VAL A 419 -8.66 6.37 18.38
N VAL A 420 -7.51 6.98 18.55
CA VAL A 420 -6.39 6.88 17.57
C VAL A 420 -5.17 6.31 18.28
N PHE A 421 -4.72 5.16 17.84
CA PHE A 421 -3.56 4.43 18.34
C PHE A 421 -2.48 4.41 17.23
N ASP A 422 -1.53 5.33 17.33
CA ASP A 422 -0.53 5.59 16.27
C ASP A 422 0.80 6.04 16.92
N PRO A 423 1.95 5.83 16.28
CA PRO A 423 3.22 6.37 16.77
C PRO A 423 3.29 7.91 16.76
N VAL A 424 2.55 8.58 15.88
CA VAL A 424 2.63 10.03 15.70
C VAL A 424 1.26 10.71 15.67
N ARG A 425 1.23 12.02 15.88
CA ARG A 425 0.01 12.85 15.76
C ARG A 425 -0.36 13.04 14.30
N THR A 426 -1.17 12.12 13.78
CA THR A 426 -1.69 12.17 12.41
C THR A 426 -2.76 13.26 12.22
N ASP A 427 -3.13 13.56 10.97
CA ASP A 427 -4.30 14.44 10.69
C ASP A 427 -5.57 13.92 11.38
N THR A 428 -5.74 12.60 11.45
CA THR A 428 -6.88 11.95 12.13
C THR A 428 -6.81 12.13 13.64
N ALA A 429 -5.63 12.09 14.23
CA ALA A 429 -5.41 12.26 15.68
C ALA A 429 -5.99 13.56 16.21
N ARG A 430 -6.04 14.61 15.37
CA ARG A 430 -6.64 15.89 15.74
C ARG A 430 -8.13 15.80 16.13
N TYR A 431 -8.84 14.78 15.62
CA TYR A 431 -10.26 14.54 15.86
C TYR A 431 -10.52 13.43 16.90
N ALA A 432 -9.47 12.87 17.47
CA ALA A 432 -9.61 11.82 18.48
C ALA A 432 -10.20 12.36 19.80
N ASP A 433 -10.87 11.47 20.55
CA ASP A 433 -11.25 11.66 21.95
C ASP A 433 -10.17 11.09 22.87
N LEU A 434 -9.47 10.04 22.38
CA LEU A 434 -8.40 9.35 23.08
C LEU A 434 -7.24 9.08 22.12
N LEU A 435 -6.04 9.49 22.48
CA LEU A 435 -4.80 9.16 21.78
C LEU A 435 -4.01 8.12 22.60
N LEU A 436 -3.56 7.07 21.92
CA LEU A 436 -2.72 6.03 22.50
C LEU A 436 -1.37 6.00 21.75
N PRO A 437 -0.23 6.04 22.45
CA PRO A 437 1.09 5.99 21.82
C PRO A 437 1.46 4.55 21.43
N ALA A 438 1.64 4.31 20.12
CA ALA A 438 2.09 3.02 19.59
C ALA A 438 3.62 2.98 19.44
N THR A 439 4.19 1.79 19.60
CA THR A 439 5.60 1.51 19.27
C THR A 439 5.82 1.50 17.76
N THR A 440 7.04 1.78 17.33
CA THR A 440 7.51 1.51 15.96
C THR A 440 8.20 0.15 15.90
N PHE A 441 8.45 -0.37 14.70
CA PHE A 441 9.08 -1.67 14.49
C PHE A 441 10.51 -1.80 15.07
N LEU A 442 11.10 -0.72 15.55
CA LEU A 442 12.39 -0.76 16.26
C LEU A 442 12.26 -1.00 17.76
N GLU A 443 11.02 -0.92 18.28
CA GLU A 443 10.67 -0.90 19.70
C GLU A 443 9.91 -2.16 20.16
N HIS A 444 9.53 -3.08 19.24
CA HIS A 444 8.79 -4.29 19.59
C HIS A 444 9.20 -5.50 18.74
N ASP A 445 8.80 -6.69 19.17
CA ASP A 445 8.96 -7.92 18.39
C ASP A 445 7.97 -7.96 17.24
N GLU A 446 8.43 -8.36 16.04
CA GLU A 446 7.60 -8.47 14.86
C GLU A 446 8.07 -9.61 13.93
N LEU A 447 7.15 -10.13 13.14
CA LEU A 447 7.45 -10.94 11.97
C LEU A 447 7.19 -10.10 10.71
N ALA A 448 8.26 -9.76 9.99
CA ALA A 448 8.21 -8.85 8.86
C ALA A 448 8.35 -9.56 7.52
N ARG A 449 7.53 -9.17 6.59
CA ARG A 449 7.53 -9.67 5.21
C ARG A 449 7.31 -8.55 4.21
N GLY A 450 7.59 -8.83 2.93
CA GLY A 450 7.17 -8.00 1.80
C GLY A 450 6.14 -8.72 0.94
N TYR A 451 5.59 -8.03 -0.05
CA TYR A 451 4.69 -8.64 -1.05
C TYR A 451 5.39 -8.88 -2.41
N GLY A 452 6.69 -8.68 -2.48
CA GLY A 452 7.53 -8.94 -3.67
C GLY A 452 8.73 -9.79 -3.34
N ALA A 453 9.52 -9.36 -2.36
CA ALA A 453 10.58 -10.19 -1.81
C ALA A 453 9.98 -11.40 -1.11
N LEU A 454 10.64 -12.48 -1.28
CA LEU A 454 10.24 -13.74 -0.73
C LEU A 454 11.11 -14.00 0.54
N VAL A 455 10.93 -13.27 1.63
CA VAL A 455 11.72 -13.38 2.86
C VAL A 455 10.84 -13.08 4.09
N LEU A 456 10.90 -13.89 5.14
CA LEU A 456 10.32 -13.62 6.44
C LEU A 456 11.44 -13.27 7.42
N HIS A 457 11.32 -12.18 8.11
CA HIS A 457 12.23 -11.77 9.14
C HIS A 457 11.57 -11.85 10.50
N ARG A 458 12.31 -12.36 11.50
CA ARG A 458 12.02 -12.07 12.89
C ARG A 458 12.73 -10.77 13.25
N ILE A 459 11.99 -9.79 13.73
CA ILE A 459 12.50 -8.53 14.26
C ILE A 459 12.41 -8.61 15.77
N ALA A 460 13.52 -8.29 16.44
CA ALA A 460 13.54 -8.02 17.87
C ALA A 460 13.68 -6.51 18.09
N PRO A 461 13.20 -5.95 19.21
CA PRO A 461 13.42 -4.55 19.54
C PRO A 461 14.91 -4.23 19.63
N VAL A 462 15.30 -3.09 19.07
CA VAL A 462 16.69 -2.60 19.09
C VAL A 462 16.87 -1.42 20.02
N ILE A 463 15.77 -0.85 20.52
CA ILE A 463 15.71 0.20 21.52
C ILE A 463 14.51 -0.05 22.44
N GLU A 464 14.55 0.53 23.63
CA GLU A 464 13.41 0.62 24.53
C GLU A 464 12.30 1.46 23.87
N ALA A 465 11.05 1.24 24.29
CA ALA A 465 9.91 2.02 23.83
C ALA A 465 10.08 3.51 24.18
N VAL A 466 9.82 4.39 23.22
CA VAL A 466 9.92 5.84 23.43
C VAL A 466 8.75 6.31 24.29
N GLY A 467 9.07 6.90 25.43
CA GLY A 467 8.05 7.31 26.41
C GLY A 467 7.33 6.10 27.01
N GLU A 468 6.02 6.11 26.94
CA GLU A 468 5.17 5.02 27.42
C GLU A 468 4.49 4.26 26.25
N ALA A 469 5.06 4.30 25.03
CA ALA A 469 4.48 3.63 23.87
C ALA A 469 4.40 2.11 24.09
N ARG A 470 3.32 1.49 23.58
CA ARG A 470 3.09 0.04 23.71
C ARG A 470 2.78 -0.58 22.34
N PRO A 471 3.15 -1.86 22.11
CA PRO A 471 2.79 -2.56 20.88
C PRO A 471 1.30 -2.92 20.85
N ASN A 472 0.77 -3.09 19.64
CA ASN A 472 -0.64 -3.34 19.41
C ASN A 472 -1.13 -4.59 20.16
N TYR A 473 -0.39 -5.68 20.13
CA TYR A 473 -0.80 -6.95 20.71
C TYR A 473 -0.95 -6.86 22.25
N GLU A 474 -0.18 -6.02 22.92
CA GLU A 474 -0.34 -5.79 24.38
C GLU A 474 -1.59 -4.97 24.68
N VAL A 475 -1.78 -3.85 23.96
CA VAL A 475 -2.93 -2.95 24.20
C VAL A 475 -4.25 -3.66 23.90
N PHE A 476 -4.35 -4.40 22.80
CA PHE A 476 -5.57 -5.15 22.49
C PHE A 476 -5.76 -6.36 23.39
N GLY A 477 -4.69 -7.01 23.85
CA GLY A 477 -4.73 -8.07 24.86
C GLY A 477 -5.31 -7.56 26.18
N GLU A 478 -4.78 -6.47 26.71
CA GLU A 478 -5.26 -5.84 27.94
C GLU A 478 -6.71 -5.35 27.84
N LEU A 479 -7.13 -4.85 26.68
CA LEU A 479 -8.53 -4.53 26.44
C LEU A 479 -9.43 -5.78 26.45
N CYS A 480 -8.96 -6.93 25.95
CA CYS A 480 -9.69 -8.20 26.07
C CYS A 480 -9.88 -8.58 27.56
N ASP A 481 -8.83 -8.47 28.36
CA ASP A 481 -8.90 -8.77 29.81
C ASP A 481 -9.89 -7.86 30.52
N ARG A 482 -9.80 -6.54 30.34
CA ARG A 482 -10.68 -5.54 30.96
C ARG A 482 -12.15 -5.66 30.57
N LEU A 483 -12.42 -6.22 29.39
CA LEU A 483 -13.77 -6.48 28.91
C LEU A 483 -14.30 -7.87 29.26
N GLY A 484 -13.49 -8.72 29.91
CA GLY A 484 -13.84 -10.10 30.22
C GLY A 484 -13.98 -10.97 28.98
N LEU A 485 -13.22 -10.66 27.91
CA LEU A 485 -13.23 -11.36 26.64
C LEU A 485 -12.08 -12.34 26.48
N ALA A 486 -11.05 -12.28 27.33
CA ALA A 486 -9.94 -13.24 27.31
C ALA A 486 -10.42 -14.65 27.68
N ARG A 487 -9.80 -15.65 27.09
CA ARG A 487 -10.12 -17.08 27.34
C ARG A 487 -8.85 -17.87 27.63
N PRO A 488 -8.93 -18.92 28.47
CA PRO A 488 -7.80 -19.82 28.66
C PRO A 488 -7.31 -20.40 27.32
N GLY A 489 -6.00 -20.34 27.08
CA GLY A 489 -5.37 -20.81 25.86
C GLY A 489 -5.29 -19.79 24.71
N ASP A 490 -5.79 -18.58 24.90
CA ASP A 490 -5.52 -17.49 23.93
C ASP A 490 -4.00 -17.27 23.82
N PRO A 491 -3.44 -17.17 22.59
CA PRO A 491 -2.03 -16.80 22.44
C PRO A 491 -1.74 -15.42 23.06
N ASP A 492 -0.69 -15.34 23.86
CA ASP A 492 -0.30 -14.14 24.57
C ASP A 492 1.12 -13.69 24.19
N GLY A 493 1.31 -12.38 24.16
CA GLY A 493 2.58 -11.74 23.81
C GLY A 493 3.09 -12.10 22.40
N ALA A 494 4.18 -11.47 22.02
CA ALA A 494 4.75 -11.67 20.68
C ALA A 494 5.15 -13.13 20.38
N ALA A 495 5.70 -13.82 21.38
CA ALA A 495 6.15 -15.22 21.21
C ALA A 495 4.97 -16.18 21.00
N GLY A 496 3.91 -16.04 21.81
CA GLY A 496 2.70 -16.86 21.67
C GLY A 496 2.00 -16.63 20.33
N LEU A 497 1.86 -15.38 19.92
CA LEU A 497 1.29 -14.99 18.63
C LEU A 497 2.12 -15.51 17.45
N ALA A 498 3.45 -15.37 17.51
CA ALA A 498 4.35 -15.89 16.47
C ALA A 498 4.27 -17.42 16.35
N ALA A 499 4.22 -18.13 17.48
CA ALA A 499 4.05 -19.59 17.49
C ALA A 499 2.72 -20.01 16.87
N ALA A 500 1.62 -19.33 17.20
CA ALA A 500 0.30 -19.61 16.64
C ALA A 500 0.22 -19.30 15.13
N LEU A 501 0.72 -18.15 14.70
CA LEU A 501 0.78 -17.77 13.28
C LEU A 501 1.58 -18.77 12.43
N LEU A 502 2.68 -19.30 12.98
CA LEU A 502 3.57 -20.21 12.30
C LEU A 502 3.19 -21.70 12.50
N ALA A 503 2.08 -22.01 13.20
CA ALA A 503 1.68 -23.39 13.45
C ALA A 503 1.49 -24.18 12.15
N GLY A 504 0.92 -23.57 11.11
CA GLY A 504 0.76 -24.15 9.78
C GLY A 504 2.00 -24.10 8.89
N ALA A 505 3.04 -23.38 9.28
CA ALA A 505 4.26 -23.27 8.48
C ALA A 505 5.10 -24.54 8.60
N ALA A 506 5.78 -24.93 7.53
CA ALA A 506 6.67 -26.09 7.55
C ALA A 506 7.72 -25.98 8.66
N PRO A 507 8.10 -27.12 9.28
CA PRO A 507 9.11 -27.15 10.35
C PRO A 507 10.43 -26.45 9.98
N ARG A 508 10.83 -26.53 8.70
CA ARG A 508 12.01 -25.88 8.16
C ARG A 508 11.96 -24.35 8.31
N VAL A 509 10.81 -23.73 8.01
CA VAL A 509 10.63 -22.27 8.12
C VAL A 509 10.82 -21.82 9.56
N ARG A 510 10.24 -22.54 10.52
CA ARG A 510 10.39 -22.23 11.95
C ARG A 510 11.84 -22.38 12.39
N ALA A 511 12.48 -23.50 12.01
CA ALA A 511 13.89 -23.74 12.36
C ALA A 511 14.85 -22.71 11.78
N GLU A 512 14.62 -22.23 10.56
CA GLU A 512 15.41 -21.17 9.94
C GLU A 512 15.23 -19.83 10.65
N LEU A 513 13.98 -19.46 11.00
CA LEU A 513 13.68 -18.26 11.77
C LEU A 513 14.34 -18.28 13.15
N ASP A 514 14.29 -19.41 13.85
CA ASP A 514 14.89 -19.54 15.18
C ASP A 514 16.42 -19.48 15.10
N ARG A 515 17.02 -20.10 14.10
CA ARG A 515 18.48 -20.16 13.95
C ARG A 515 19.07 -18.86 13.39
N ALA A 516 18.43 -18.25 12.41
CA ALA A 516 19.00 -17.16 11.61
C ALA A 516 18.20 -15.85 11.67
N GLY A 517 16.99 -15.85 12.25
CA GLY A 517 16.08 -14.69 12.24
C GLY A 517 15.58 -14.32 10.84
N ILE A 518 15.79 -15.20 9.85
CA ILE A 518 15.35 -15.03 8.47
C ILE A 518 15.06 -16.41 7.90
N ALA A 519 13.97 -16.55 7.16
CA ALA A 519 13.54 -17.82 6.60
C ALA A 519 13.02 -17.69 5.17
N ALA A 520 12.99 -18.83 4.55
CA ALA A 520 12.49 -19.14 3.21
C ALA A 520 11.10 -19.79 3.21
N PRO A 521 10.21 -19.65 2.16
CA PRO A 521 8.98 -20.43 2.04
C PRO A 521 9.24 -21.84 1.57
N ASP A 522 8.16 -22.59 1.62
CA ASP A 522 8.19 -23.97 1.15
C ASP A 522 8.42 -24.07 -0.35
N CYS A 523 7.95 -23.13 -1.14
CA CYS A 523 8.19 -23.11 -2.57
C CYS A 523 9.61 -22.67 -2.97
N GLY A 524 10.50 -22.44 -1.99
CA GLY A 524 11.88 -22.04 -2.28
C GLY A 524 11.99 -20.55 -2.62
N THR A 525 13.10 -20.17 -3.20
CA THR A 525 13.64 -18.83 -3.36
C THR A 525 13.31 -18.18 -4.69
N ASP A 526 13.22 -18.98 -5.68
CA ASP A 526 13.11 -18.64 -7.08
C ASP A 526 12.15 -19.62 -7.77
N PRO A 527 10.90 -19.76 -7.24
CA PRO A 527 9.95 -20.72 -7.79
C PRO A 527 9.59 -20.33 -9.22
N VAL A 528 9.63 -21.33 -10.10
CA VAL A 528 9.20 -21.19 -11.47
C VAL A 528 7.72 -21.55 -11.58
N GLN A 529 6.91 -20.61 -12.06
CA GLN A 529 5.47 -20.83 -12.27
C GLN A 529 5.23 -21.96 -13.27
N PHE A 530 4.35 -22.91 -12.93
CA PHE A 530 4.05 -24.15 -13.65
C PHE A 530 5.20 -25.17 -13.70
N VAL A 531 6.20 -25.04 -12.83
CA VAL A 531 7.21 -26.06 -12.51
C VAL A 531 7.17 -26.35 -11.02
N ASP A 532 7.41 -25.35 -10.18
CA ASP A 532 7.48 -25.47 -8.74
C ASP A 532 6.17 -25.04 -8.06
N VAL A 533 5.46 -24.06 -8.66
CA VAL A 533 4.20 -23.52 -8.15
C VAL A 533 3.13 -23.52 -9.23
N PHE A 534 1.91 -23.84 -8.82
CA PHE A 534 0.75 -23.96 -9.71
C PHE A 534 -0.44 -23.19 -9.17
N PRO A 535 -1.46 -22.90 -10.00
CA PRO A 535 -2.72 -22.34 -9.53
C PRO A 535 -3.32 -23.19 -8.39
N ARG A 536 -3.83 -22.55 -7.36
CA ARG A 536 -4.57 -23.23 -6.28
C ARG A 536 -6.08 -23.18 -6.53
N THR A 537 -6.46 -23.33 -7.77
CA THR A 537 -7.82 -23.63 -8.22
C THR A 537 -8.12 -25.11 -8.00
N HIS A 538 -9.40 -25.51 -8.07
CA HIS A 538 -9.81 -26.90 -7.76
C HIS A 538 -9.15 -27.96 -8.66
N ASP A 539 -8.84 -27.60 -9.91
CA ASP A 539 -8.23 -28.46 -10.93
C ASP A 539 -6.77 -28.07 -11.27
N ARG A 540 -6.19 -27.13 -10.51
CA ARG A 540 -4.86 -26.57 -10.73
C ARG A 540 -4.68 -25.87 -12.09
N LYS A 541 -5.80 -25.51 -12.77
CA LYS A 541 -5.79 -24.76 -14.02
C LYS A 541 -6.07 -23.27 -13.79
N ILE A 542 -5.62 -22.46 -14.72
CA ILE A 542 -5.98 -21.05 -14.79
C ILE A 542 -7.45 -20.94 -15.20
N ASP A 543 -8.24 -20.17 -14.47
CA ASP A 543 -9.60 -19.83 -14.88
C ASP A 543 -9.57 -18.44 -15.54
N LEU A 544 -9.64 -18.39 -16.85
CA LEU A 544 -9.55 -17.13 -17.59
C LEU A 544 -10.85 -16.31 -17.51
N VAL A 545 -11.99 -16.93 -17.19
CA VAL A 545 -13.27 -16.24 -17.00
C VAL A 545 -14.00 -16.85 -15.81
N PRO A 546 -13.52 -16.62 -14.57
CA PRO A 546 -14.17 -17.16 -13.39
C PRO A 546 -15.60 -16.61 -13.24
N GLU A 547 -16.58 -17.48 -13.10
CA GLU A 547 -18.00 -17.11 -12.99
C GLU A 547 -18.26 -16.13 -11.83
N ALA A 548 -17.56 -16.32 -10.70
CA ALA A 548 -17.69 -15.43 -9.55
C ALA A 548 -17.23 -14.00 -9.84
N LEU A 549 -16.19 -13.81 -10.65
CA LEU A 549 -15.72 -12.49 -11.06
C LEU A 549 -16.64 -11.90 -12.13
N ASP A 550 -17.13 -12.74 -13.02
CA ASP A 550 -18.05 -12.31 -14.08
C ASP A 550 -19.38 -11.78 -13.53
N ARG A 551 -19.90 -12.43 -12.48
CA ARG A 551 -21.09 -11.97 -11.76
C ARG A 551 -20.84 -10.73 -10.91
N GLU A 552 -19.64 -10.58 -10.35
CA GLU A 552 -19.27 -9.43 -9.53
C GLU A 552 -19.11 -8.16 -10.37
N ALA A 553 -18.54 -8.26 -11.56
CA ALA A 553 -18.29 -7.14 -12.44
C ALA A 553 -19.62 -6.60 -13.02
N PRO A 554 -19.93 -5.29 -12.89
CA PRO A 554 -21.27 -4.75 -13.24
C PRO A 554 -21.75 -4.98 -14.67
N GLN A 555 -20.85 -5.23 -15.61
CA GLN A 555 -21.13 -5.50 -17.02
C GLN A 555 -20.46 -6.80 -17.50
N GLY A 556 -20.07 -7.66 -16.55
CA GLY A 556 -19.26 -8.83 -16.82
C GLY A 556 -17.76 -8.53 -16.81
N LEU A 557 -16.98 -9.58 -16.53
CA LEU A 557 -15.52 -9.51 -16.50
C LEU A 557 -14.97 -9.07 -17.88
N TYR A 558 -13.92 -8.25 -17.90
CA TYR A 558 -13.31 -7.65 -19.10
C TYR A 558 -14.17 -6.60 -19.83
N ALA A 559 -15.34 -6.27 -19.32
CA ALA A 559 -16.12 -5.16 -19.89
C ALA A 559 -15.47 -3.82 -19.53
N TRP A 560 -15.22 -2.99 -20.54
CA TRP A 560 -14.75 -1.63 -20.31
C TRP A 560 -15.91 -0.68 -20.10
N ARG A 561 -15.93 0.01 -18.98
CA ARG A 561 -16.88 1.07 -18.68
C ARG A 561 -16.28 2.42 -19.05
N GLU A 562 -17.06 3.27 -19.69
CA GLU A 562 -16.61 4.58 -20.10
C GLU A 562 -16.11 5.41 -18.90
N LEU A 563 -15.02 6.14 -19.13
CA LEU A 563 -14.43 7.00 -18.10
C LEU A 563 -15.31 8.24 -17.89
N PRO A 564 -15.31 8.84 -16.68
CA PRO A 564 -15.99 10.10 -16.47
C PRO A 564 -15.49 11.15 -17.47
N ALA A 565 -16.38 11.74 -18.23
CA ALA A 565 -16.09 12.80 -19.17
C ALA A 565 -16.88 14.04 -18.78
N GLU A 566 -16.20 15.00 -18.17
CA GLU A 566 -16.80 16.28 -17.83
C GLU A 566 -16.05 17.41 -18.50
N LYS A 567 -16.75 18.21 -19.33
CA LYS A 567 -16.14 19.40 -19.98
C LYS A 567 -15.63 20.41 -18.95
N ARG A 568 -16.31 20.51 -17.79
CA ARG A 568 -15.97 21.43 -16.70
C ARG A 568 -14.71 20.99 -15.94
N PHE A 569 -14.43 19.68 -15.89
CA PHE A 569 -13.28 19.10 -15.19
C PHE A 569 -12.47 18.18 -16.12
N PRO A 570 -11.71 18.77 -17.06
CA PRO A 570 -11.12 18.01 -18.15
C PRO A 570 -9.88 17.20 -17.75
N LEU A 571 -9.23 17.52 -16.63
CA LEU A 571 -8.00 16.86 -16.22
C LEU A 571 -8.30 15.62 -15.35
N ALA A 572 -7.70 14.49 -15.70
CA ALA A 572 -7.70 13.31 -14.84
C ALA A 572 -6.71 13.49 -13.69
N LEU A 573 -7.18 13.37 -12.46
CA LEU A 573 -6.30 13.42 -11.30
C LEU A 573 -5.65 12.06 -11.04
N ILE A 574 -4.34 12.01 -10.95
CA ILE A 574 -3.59 10.83 -10.52
C ILE A 574 -2.83 11.08 -9.22
N SER A 575 -2.77 10.05 -8.36
CA SER A 575 -2.14 10.16 -7.03
C SER A 575 -1.06 9.08 -6.81
N PRO A 576 0.10 9.21 -7.47
CA PRO A 576 1.17 8.22 -7.38
C PRO A 576 1.93 8.27 -6.06
N ALA A 577 2.63 7.17 -5.74
CA ALA A 577 3.60 7.11 -4.64
C ALA A 577 4.81 8.03 -4.91
N THR A 578 5.47 8.46 -3.82
CA THR A 578 6.68 9.29 -3.87
C THR A 578 7.87 8.62 -3.17
N GLY A 579 9.05 9.16 -3.38
CA GLY A 579 10.26 8.78 -2.64
C GLY A 579 10.33 9.33 -1.21
N ARG A 580 9.29 10.04 -0.73
CA ARG A 580 9.32 10.75 0.57
C ARG A 580 8.45 10.09 1.65
N THR A 581 7.35 9.47 1.27
CA THR A 581 6.37 8.89 2.18
C THR A 581 6.06 7.44 1.80
N ILE A 582 5.58 6.65 2.76
CA ILE A 582 5.05 5.31 2.54
C ILE A 582 3.56 5.41 2.86
N SER A 583 2.71 5.43 1.83
CA SER A 583 1.33 5.88 1.98
C SER A 583 1.30 7.23 2.70
N SER A 584 0.67 7.37 3.89
CA SER A 584 0.72 8.59 4.71
C SER A 584 1.83 8.59 5.78
N THR A 585 2.52 7.48 6.00
CA THR A 585 3.63 7.38 6.96
C THR A 585 4.80 8.24 6.52
N LEU A 586 5.46 8.92 7.45
CA LEU A 586 6.47 9.96 7.25
C LEU A 586 5.90 11.26 6.65
N GLY A 587 4.58 11.44 6.63
CA GLY A 587 3.95 12.67 6.15
C GLY A 587 4.24 13.87 7.05
N GLU A 588 4.41 13.64 8.37
CA GLU A 588 4.83 14.64 9.35
C GLU A 588 6.23 15.23 9.04
N LEU A 589 7.08 14.44 8.39
CA LEU A 589 8.43 14.87 7.98
C LEU A 589 8.43 15.65 6.65
N ARG A 590 7.32 15.72 5.95
CA ARG A 590 7.19 16.42 4.68
C ARG A 590 6.82 17.87 4.92
N ARG A 591 7.80 18.74 5.12
CA ARG A 591 7.58 20.19 5.32
C ARG A 591 7.26 20.90 4.01
N GLY A 592 6.44 21.96 4.09
CA GLY A 592 6.11 22.86 2.99
C GLY A 592 5.02 22.35 2.03
N LEU A 593 4.66 23.22 1.10
CA LEU A 593 3.60 22.94 0.12
C LEU A 593 4.01 21.84 -0.86
N VAL A 594 3.04 21.04 -1.23
CA VAL A 594 3.15 20.02 -2.27
C VAL A 594 2.46 20.56 -3.52
N PRO A 595 3.20 20.87 -4.59
CA PRO A 595 2.61 21.40 -5.80
C PRO A 595 1.77 20.36 -6.54
N VAL A 596 0.73 20.82 -7.25
CA VAL A 596 0.12 20.05 -8.32
C VAL A 596 1.04 20.07 -9.54
N GLU A 597 1.26 18.93 -10.18
CA GLU A 597 2.05 18.87 -11.40
C GLU A 597 1.13 18.82 -12.62
N LEU A 598 1.44 19.67 -13.63
CA LEU A 598 0.76 19.74 -14.91
C LEU A 598 1.76 19.64 -16.07
N HIS A 599 1.29 19.07 -17.18
CA HIS A 599 2.04 19.18 -18.45
C HIS A 599 2.10 20.67 -18.88
N PRO A 600 3.21 21.15 -19.47
CA PRO A 600 3.35 22.54 -19.93
C PRO A 600 2.22 23.04 -20.83
N GLU A 601 1.69 22.18 -21.72
CA GLU A 601 0.57 22.53 -22.59
C GLU A 601 -0.73 22.79 -21.79
N ASP A 602 -1.00 21.94 -20.79
CA ASP A 602 -2.20 22.12 -19.94
C ASP A 602 -2.13 23.36 -19.08
N ALA A 603 -0.94 23.69 -18.59
CA ALA A 603 -0.67 24.93 -17.86
C ALA A 603 -0.81 26.17 -18.77
N SER A 604 -0.22 26.13 -19.96
CA SER A 604 -0.30 27.23 -20.94
C SER A 604 -1.74 27.54 -21.33
N ARG A 605 -2.58 26.52 -21.58
CA ARG A 605 -4.02 26.70 -21.89
C ARG A 605 -4.78 27.41 -20.76
N ARG A 606 -4.22 27.44 -19.55
CA ARG A 606 -4.79 28.05 -18.33
C ARG A 606 -4.09 29.34 -17.92
N GLY A 607 -3.12 29.80 -18.72
CA GLY A 607 -2.31 30.99 -18.41
C GLY A 607 -1.47 30.83 -17.12
N LEU A 608 -1.06 29.61 -16.80
CA LEU A 608 -0.28 29.26 -15.60
C LEU A 608 1.20 29.12 -15.95
N VAL A 609 2.04 29.62 -15.05
CA VAL A 609 3.50 29.44 -15.08
C VAL A 609 3.97 28.69 -13.83
N ASP A 610 5.19 28.13 -13.88
CA ASP A 610 5.74 27.35 -12.78
C ASP A 610 5.80 28.19 -11.49
N GLY A 611 5.32 27.62 -10.39
CA GLY A 611 5.26 28.28 -9.08
C GLY A 611 4.00 29.10 -8.80
N ASP A 612 3.15 29.37 -9.79
CA ASP A 612 1.90 30.08 -9.56
C ASP A 612 1.05 29.46 -8.46
N PRO A 613 0.43 30.27 -7.59
CA PRO A 613 -0.58 29.80 -6.65
C PRO A 613 -1.83 29.37 -7.42
N VAL A 614 -2.29 28.14 -7.15
CA VAL A 614 -3.42 27.56 -7.87
C VAL A 614 -4.43 26.89 -6.94
N ARG A 615 -5.67 26.85 -7.42
CA ARG A 615 -6.77 26.07 -6.93
C ARG A 615 -6.97 24.88 -7.86
N VAL A 616 -6.87 23.66 -7.30
CA VAL A 616 -7.28 22.41 -7.95
C VAL A 616 -8.65 22.06 -7.38
N TRP A 617 -9.67 21.88 -8.21
CA TRP A 617 -11.02 21.75 -7.70
C TRP A 617 -11.95 20.93 -8.58
N ASN A 618 -13.04 20.46 -7.96
CA ASN A 618 -14.23 19.91 -8.60
C ASN A 618 -15.46 20.10 -7.68
N ASP A 619 -16.60 19.49 -8.02
CA ASP A 619 -17.83 19.66 -7.23
C ASP A 619 -17.77 19.03 -5.81
N ARG A 620 -16.73 18.25 -5.49
CA ARG A 620 -16.52 17.63 -4.16
C ARG A 620 -15.72 18.52 -3.22
N GLY A 621 -14.77 19.28 -3.76
CA GLY A 621 -13.89 20.09 -2.93
C GLY A 621 -12.78 20.78 -3.71
N GLU A 622 -11.80 21.26 -2.94
CA GLU A 622 -10.65 21.96 -3.49
C GLU A 622 -9.35 21.67 -2.73
N VAL A 623 -8.27 21.84 -3.43
CA VAL A 623 -6.89 21.86 -2.90
C VAL A 623 -6.22 23.13 -3.39
N ARG A 624 -5.75 24.00 -2.47
CA ARG A 624 -4.99 25.19 -2.80
C ARG A 624 -3.51 24.97 -2.56
N THR A 625 -2.71 25.15 -3.61
CA THR A 625 -1.28 24.89 -3.58
C THR A 625 -0.54 25.75 -4.60
N ALA A 626 0.62 25.31 -5.08
CA ALA A 626 1.32 25.88 -6.22
C ALA A 626 1.29 24.91 -7.41
N VAL A 627 1.45 25.41 -8.63
CA VAL A 627 1.64 24.55 -9.81
C VAL A 627 3.13 24.29 -10.03
N ARG A 628 3.46 23.09 -10.51
CA ARG A 628 4.76 22.73 -11.04
C ARG A 628 4.61 22.15 -12.44
N LEU A 629 5.40 22.67 -13.39
CA LEU A 629 5.41 22.16 -14.75
C LEU A 629 6.21 20.87 -14.82
N ASN A 630 5.64 19.85 -15.46
CA ASN A 630 6.27 18.53 -15.60
C ASN A 630 6.02 17.96 -16.99
N GLY A 631 7.00 18.06 -17.88
CA GLY A 631 6.95 17.51 -19.24
C GLY A 631 7.04 15.96 -19.31
N ASP A 632 7.26 15.28 -18.19
CA ASP A 632 7.22 13.82 -18.11
C ASP A 632 5.79 13.28 -17.80
N LEU A 633 4.82 14.18 -17.64
CA LEU A 633 3.41 13.87 -17.47
C LEU A 633 2.70 13.93 -18.84
N ALA A 634 1.81 12.98 -19.11
CA ALA A 634 1.00 13.08 -20.33
C ALA A 634 0.03 14.28 -20.25
N PRO A 635 -0.25 14.97 -21.38
CA PRO A 635 -1.29 16.01 -21.42
C PRO A 635 -2.67 15.46 -20.97
N GLY A 636 -3.48 16.33 -20.35
CA GLY A 636 -4.79 15.97 -19.80
C GLY A 636 -4.76 15.36 -18.40
N LEU A 637 -3.60 15.40 -17.73
CA LEU A 637 -3.43 14.91 -16.36
C LEU A 637 -3.09 16.04 -15.38
N ALA A 638 -3.61 15.91 -14.17
CA ALA A 638 -3.14 16.62 -12.99
C ALA A 638 -2.58 15.59 -11.98
N LEU A 639 -1.44 15.90 -11.36
CA LEU A 639 -0.83 14.98 -10.41
C LEU A 639 -0.72 15.64 -9.04
N LEU A 640 -1.39 15.04 -8.05
CA LEU A 640 -1.19 15.29 -6.62
C LEU A 640 -0.77 13.97 -5.97
N PRO A 641 0.44 13.87 -5.41
CA PRO A 641 0.93 12.59 -4.91
C PRO A 641 0.15 12.10 -3.69
N LYS A 642 0.04 10.79 -3.51
CA LYS A 642 -0.47 10.21 -2.27
C LYS A 642 0.47 10.50 -1.08
N GLY A 643 -0.06 10.40 0.14
CA GLY A 643 0.72 10.62 1.36
C GLY A 643 0.93 12.09 1.71
N MET A 644 0.10 12.97 1.18
CA MET A 644 -0.01 14.35 1.66
C MET A 644 -0.75 14.39 2.99
N TRP A 645 -0.37 15.34 3.84
CA TRP A 645 -1.09 15.70 5.05
C TRP A 645 -1.66 17.12 4.90
N SER A 646 -2.56 17.51 5.78
CA SER A 646 -3.27 18.80 5.74
C SER A 646 -2.31 20.00 5.65
N HIS A 647 -1.17 19.95 6.34
CA HIS A 647 -0.17 21.02 6.33
C HIS A 647 0.61 21.15 5.00
N ASN A 648 0.43 20.22 4.06
CA ASN A 648 1.08 20.27 2.74
C ASN A 648 0.33 21.11 1.70
N THR A 649 -0.79 21.75 2.09
CA THR A 649 -1.60 22.60 1.23
C THR A 649 -2.08 23.82 1.99
N ARG A 650 -2.43 24.90 1.27
CA ARG A 650 -2.98 26.12 1.90
C ARG A 650 -4.42 25.93 2.38
N SER A 651 -5.17 25.01 1.75
CA SER A 651 -6.56 24.70 2.12
C SER A 651 -6.70 23.75 3.31
N GLY A 652 -5.61 23.13 3.79
CA GLY A 652 -5.68 22.09 4.81
C GLY A 652 -6.39 20.80 4.35
N THR A 653 -6.48 20.60 3.03
CA THR A 653 -7.06 19.42 2.38
C THR A 653 -6.00 18.66 1.60
N THR A 654 -6.19 17.38 1.37
CA THR A 654 -5.32 16.56 0.51
C THR A 654 -5.99 16.30 -0.83
N GLY A 655 -5.28 15.66 -1.77
CA GLY A 655 -5.87 15.25 -3.05
C GLY A 655 -7.16 14.41 -2.89
N ASN A 656 -7.35 13.76 -1.75
CA ASN A 656 -8.54 12.96 -1.47
C ASN A 656 -9.83 13.76 -1.25
N ALA A 657 -9.74 15.07 -1.06
CA ALA A 657 -10.90 15.97 -1.09
C ALA A 657 -11.58 16.02 -2.47
N LEU A 658 -10.85 15.62 -3.52
CA LEU A 658 -11.30 15.64 -4.92
C LEU A 658 -11.71 14.26 -5.43
N VAL A 659 -11.44 13.20 -4.67
CA VAL A 659 -11.64 11.81 -5.09
C VAL A 659 -13.03 11.33 -4.69
N PRO A 660 -13.78 10.70 -5.64
CA PRO A 660 -15.07 10.10 -5.33
C PRO A 660 -14.91 8.82 -4.49
N ASP A 661 -15.91 8.49 -3.69
CA ASP A 661 -16.03 7.23 -2.97
C ASP A 661 -16.66 6.10 -3.81
N THR A 662 -16.61 6.24 -5.13
CA THR A 662 -17.03 5.21 -6.09
C THR A 662 -16.10 4.00 -6.03
N LEU A 663 -16.64 2.82 -6.39
CA LEU A 663 -15.93 1.56 -6.25
C LEU A 663 -15.57 0.98 -7.61
N THR A 664 -14.47 0.21 -7.62
CA THR A 664 -14.00 -0.56 -8.78
C THR A 664 -14.99 -1.68 -9.16
N ASP A 665 -14.81 -2.24 -10.33
CA ASP A 665 -15.60 -3.33 -10.88
C ASP A 665 -15.45 -4.65 -10.12
N LEU A 666 -14.27 -4.93 -9.60
CA LEU A 666 -13.98 -6.08 -8.75
C LEU A 666 -13.35 -5.63 -7.42
N GLY A 667 -13.59 -6.39 -6.35
CA GLY A 667 -12.98 -6.19 -5.03
C GLY A 667 -13.41 -4.91 -4.33
N ALA A 668 -14.39 -4.17 -4.87
CA ALA A 668 -14.94 -2.96 -4.31
C ALA A 668 -13.87 -1.94 -3.83
N GLY A 669 -12.78 -1.79 -4.58
CA GLY A 669 -11.67 -0.88 -4.29
C GLY A 669 -11.98 0.59 -4.55
N ALA A 670 -11.10 1.49 -4.13
CA ALA A 670 -11.26 2.93 -4.32
C ALA A 670 -10.83 3.38 -5.73
N CYS A 671 -11.67 4.17 -6.39
CA CYS A 671 -11.42 4.73 -7.72
C CYS A 671 -10.66 6.07 -7.67
N PHE A 672 -9.45 6.10 -7.09
CA PHE A 672 -8.66 7.33 -6.94
C PHE A 672 -8.38 8.04 -8.27
N ASN A 673 -8.20 7.31 -9.37
CA ASN A 673 -7.89 7.87 -10.69
C ASN A 673 -9.14 8.19 -11.53
N ASP A 674 -10.35 7.97 -11.00
CA ASP A 674 -11.59 8.43 -11.64
C ASP A 674 -11.89 9.90 -11.35
N ALA A 675 -11.15 10.54 -10.43
CA ALA A 675 -11.32 11.95 -10.13
C ALA A 675 -11.00 12.81 -11.33
N ARG A 676 -11.88 13.77 -11.61
CA ARG A 676 -11.72 14.82 -12.63
C ARG A 676 -11.63 16.16 -11.95
N VAL A 677 -10.74 17.03 -12.44
CA VAL A 677 -10.45 18.32 -11.82
C VAL A 677 -10.25 19.40 -12.86
N GLU A 678 -10.42 20.65 -12.42
CA GLU A 678 -9.89 21.82 -13.07
C GLU A 678 -8.80 22.44 -12.21
N VAL A 679 -7.85 23.11 -12.82
CA VAL A 679 -6.76 23.85 -12.18
C VAL A 679 -6.77 25.29 -12.70
N GLU A 680 -6.91 26.23 -11.82
CA GLU A 680 -6.94 27.66 -12.14
C GLU A 680 -6.04 28.43 -11.19
N ARG A 681 -5.72 29.69 -11.53
CA ARG A 681 -5.01 30.61 -10.61
C ARG A 681 -5.84 30.79 -9.34
N ASP A 682 -5.20 30.72 -8.16
CA ASP A 682 -5.91 30.83 -6.89
C ASP A 682 -6.50 32.23 -6.74
N PRO A 683 -7.84 32.41 -6.77
CA PRO A 683 -8.46 33.72 -6.67
C PRO A 683 -8.20 34.42 -5.33
N ALA A 684 -7.89 33.66 -4.28
CA ALA A 684 -7.58 34.23 -2.96
C ALA A 684 -6.13 34.73 -2.84
N ALA A 685 -5.23 34.31 -3.72
CA ALA A 685 -3.84 34.75 -3.66
C ALA A 685 -3.64 36.20 -4.13
N GLY A 686 -4.54 36.75 -5.00
CA GLY A 686 -4.54 38.15 -5.42
C GLY A 686 -5.12 39.12 -4.37
N ALA A 687 -6.09 38.65 -3.59
CA ALA A 687 -6.72 39.45 -2.54
C ALA A 687 -5.79 39.76 -1.34
N ALA A 688 -4.76 38.94 -1.14
CA ALA A 688 -3.77 39.13 -0.07
C ALA A 688 -2.69 40.14 -0.43
N ALA A 689 -2.58 40.56 -1.72
CA ALA A 689 -1.63 41.56 -2.16
C ALA A 689 -2.20 42.99 -2.08
N ASP A 690 -3.54 43.16 -2.02
CA ASP A 690 -4.22 44.45 -2.03
C ASP A 690 -4.91 44.85 -0.71
N GLY A 691 -4.77 44.07 0.35
CA GLY A 691 -5.48 44.31 1.62
C GLY A 691 -4.59 44.42 2.83
N THR A 692 -4.53 45.63 3.35
CA THR A 692 -4.08 46.01 4.69
C THR A 692 -4.73 45.11 5.73
N GLY A 693 -3.94 44.40 6.53
CA GLY A 693 -4.58 43.94 7.75
C GLY A 693 -3.88 42.85 8.47
N ASP A 694 -3.88 42.87 9.57
CA ASP A 694 -3.68 42.24 10.85
C ASP A 694 -2.40 41.35 10.99
N PRO A 695 -1.42 41.82 11.75
CA PRO A 695 -0.19 41.13 12.03
C PRO A 695 -0.32 40.30 13.33
N ALA A 696 -0.83 39.11 13.21
CA ALA A 696 -0.80 38.19 14.34
C ALA A 696 -0.46 36.74 13.89
N VAL A 697 0.74 36.53 13.38
CA VAL A 697 1.57 35.34 13.52
C VAL A 697 2.92 35.61 12.82
N ALA A 698 3.80 36.33 13.49
CA ALA A 698 5.20 36.40 13.09
C ALA A 698 6.04 36.12 14.34
N GLY A 699 6.78 35.03 14.27
CA GLY A 699 7.74 34.72 15.33
C GLY A 699 8.31 33.30 15.22
N ALA A 700 9.29 33.09 14.32
CA ALA A 700 10.44 32.20 14.59
C ALA A 700 11.52 32.41 13.49
N GLY A 701 12.68 32.78 13.95
CA GLY A 701 13.85 33.31 13.27
C GLY A 701 14.43 32.52 12.12
N ALA A 702 14.97 33.31 11.20
CA ALA A 702 15.87 32.87 10.15
C ALA A 702 17.24 32.49 10.75
N VAL A 703 17.72 31.30 10.43
CA VAL A 703 19.15 30.96 10.56
C VAL A 703 19.65 30.56 9.18
N THR A 704 20.54 31.41 8.67
CA THR A 704 21.32 31.17 7.47
C THR A 704 22.45 30.18 7.76
N GLY A 705 22.54 29.14 6.93
CA GLY A 705 23.63 28.19 6.96
C GLY A 705 23.90 27.60 5.59
N ALA A 706 25.13 27.82 5.13
CA ALA A 706 25.66 27.50 3.81
C ALA A 706 25.76 25.99 3.52
N ALA A 707 25.66 25.64 2.25
CA ALA A 707 25.90 24.33 1.70
C ALA A 707 27.42 24.02 1.61
N PRO A 708 27.84 22.77 1.68
CA PRO A 708 29.06 22.32 1.04
C PRO A 708 28.82 21.21 0.00
N GLY A 709 29.69 21.26 -0.96
CA GLY A 709 29.73 20.71 -2.27
C GLY A 709 29.75 19.18 -2.43
N ALA A 710 29.59 18.82 -3.69
CA ALA A 710 29.63 17.49 -4.25
C ALA A 710 31.05 16.89 -4.23
N GLY A 711 31.12 15.61 -3.84
CA GLY A 711 32.31 14.78 -3.98
C GLY A 711 31.99 13.49 -4.74
N ALA A 712 32.73 13.24 -5.81
CA ALA A 712 32.58 12.12 -6.73
C ALA A 712 33.03 10.78 -6.11
N GLY A 713 32.46 9.66 -6.65
CA GLY A 713 32.73 8.30 -6.23
C GLY A 713 34.10 7.74 -6.58
N PRO A 714 34.34 6.45 -6.32
CA PRO A 714 34.65 5.57 -7.43
C PRO A 714 34.16 4.11 -7.35
N GLY A 715 34.07 3.49 -8.52
CA GLY A 715 34.61 2.17 -8.83
C GLY A 715 33.85 0.90 -8.43
N ALA A 716 33.39 0.21 -9.48
CA ALA A 716 32.76 -1.10 -9.48
C ALA A 716 33.75 -2.25 -9.23
N GLY A 717 33.27 -3.27 -8.49
CA GLY A 717 33.89 -4.60 -8.45
C GLY A 717 32.81 -5.67 -8.51
N ALA A 718 32.83 -6.52 -9.54
CA ALA A 718 31.87 -7.59 -9.76
C ALA A 718 32.31 -8.88 -9.09
N GLY A 719 31.37 -9.60 -8.51
CA GLY A 719 31.53 -10.97 -8.02
C GLY A 719 30.21 -11.74 -8.05
N PRO A 720 30.20 -13.10 -8.19
CA PRO A 720 29.10 -13.86 -8.73
C PRO A 720 28.03 -14.23 -7.70
N TRP A 721 26.81 -14.33 -8.20
CA TRP A 721 25.59 -14.71 -7.46
C TRP A 721 25.35 -16.22 -7.51
N ALA A 722 25.22 -16.83 -6.34
CA ALA A 722 24.57 -18.14 -6.18
C ALA A 722 23.45 -17.98 -5.16
N GLY A 723 22.28 -18.51 -5.52
CA GLY A 723 20.98 -18.20 -4.97
C GLY A 723 20.65 -18.55 -3.54
N ALA A 724 19.63 -17.92 -3.06
CA ALA A 724 18.57 -18.48 -2.19
C ALA A 724 17.57 -17.39 -1.76
N ALA A 725 16.47 -17.65 -1.67
CA ALA A 725 15.02 -17.67 -1.51
C ALA A 725 14.39 -17.03 -0.30
N SER A 726 13.23 -16.49 -0.33
CA SER A 726 11.81 -16.76 -0.06
C SER A 726 10.96 -15.81 0.69
N PRO A 727 9.88 -16.02 1.35
CA PRO A 727 8.46 -16.19 1.30
C PRO A 727 7.52 -15.03 1.70
N GLY A 728 6.33 -15.03 1.52
CA GLY A 728 5.02 -14.62 1.35
C GLY A 728 4.08 -14.01 2.41
N ALA A 729 2.87 -13.68 2.08
CA ALA A 729 1.92 -12.84 2.83
C ALA A 729 0.45 -13.33 2.82
N PRO A 730 -0.43 -13.01 3.81
CA PRO A 730 -1.81 -13.44 3.75
C PRO A 730 -2.67 -12.58 2.83
N ALA A 731 -3.66 -13.24 2.25
CA ALA A 731 -4.74 -12.61 1.52
C ALA A 731 -5.65 -11.79 2.45
N PRO A 732 -6.34 -10.78 1.94
CA PRO A 732 -7.48 -10.19 2.64
C PRO A 732 -8.51 -11.29 2.88
N GLY A 733 -9.08 -11.31 4.10
CA GLY A 733 -10.01 -12.33 4.56
C GLY A 733 -11.09 -12.62 3.52
N ALA A 734 -11.32 -13.91 3.26
CA ALA A 734 -12.39 -14.36 2.39
C ALA A 734 -13.73 -13.86 2.94
N LEU A 735 -14.50 -13.20 2.08
CA LEU A 735 -15.92 -13.02 2.32
C LEU A 735 -16.56 -14.42 2.40
N PRO A 736 -17.41 -14.71 3.38
CA PRO A 736 -18.09 -15.99 3.47
C PRO A 736 -18.90 -16.22 2.18
N GLY A 737 -18.67 -17.37 1.56
CA GLY A 737 -19.47 -17.83 0.43
C GLY A 737 -20.91 -17.97 0.88
N VAL A 738 -21.84 -17.43 0.09
CA VAL A 738 -23.26 -17.80 0.14
C VAL A 738 -23.31 -19.27 -0.26
N GLY A 739 -23.68 -20.15 0.67
CA GLY A 739 -23.95 -21.54 0.40
C GLY A 739 -25.11 -21.67 -0.57
N PRO A 740 -25.19 -22.75 -1.36
CA PRO A 740 -26.32 -22.98 -2.24
C PRO A 740 -27.58 -23.22 -1.40
N GLU A 741 -28.62 -22.44 -1.62
CA GLU A 741 -29.97 -22.80 -1.22
C GLU A 741 -30.40 -24.02 -2.06
N GLU A 742 -30.76 -25.11 -1.39
CA GLU A 742 -31.48 -26.22 -2.02
C GLU A 742 -32.87 -25.73 -2.50
N PRO A 743 -33.37 -26.17 -3.65
CA PRO A 743 -34.72 -25.89 -4.06
C PRO A 743 -35.70 -26.72 -3.23
N ALA A 744 -36.58 -26.05 -2.51
CA ALA A 744 -37.76 -26.68 -1.93
C ALA A 744 -38.74 -27.06 -3.03
N ASP A 745 -39.09 -28.34 -3.08
CA ASP A 745 -40.21 -28.86 -3.85
C ASP A 745 -41.55 -28.22 -3.41
N ALA A 746 -42.28 -27.66 -4.36
CA ALA A 746 -43.72 -27.78 -4.56
C ALA A 746 -44.11 -27.16 -5.92
#